data_a735a969061866141346b39ca9874f70
#
_entry.id   a735a969061866141346b39ca9874f70
#
_cell.length_a   1.000
_cell.length_b   1.000
_cell.length_c   1.000
_cell.angle_alpha   90.00
_cell.angle_beta   90.00
_cell.angle_gamma   90.00
#
_symmetry.space_group_name_H-M   'P 1'
#
loop_
_entity.id
_entity.type
_entity.pdbx_description
1 polymer ?
#
loop_
_entity_poly.entity_id
_entity_poly.type
_entity_poly.pdbx_seq_one_letter_code
_entity_poly.pdbx_strand_id
1 'polypeptide(L)'
;MLFLAVALITSMMVGTRGQLIKNLTSAQDFLEYYNQKRSRMANILEEATWAYYTNRTNYNEKVMANKTLANDILSQEAAINASKYDLAVMDADMRRQFIKIKDIGTAAQTNETKLIRLNEIMGQMKTIYSTAKVCLSPNKCLPMDPDITRIFATSRDYDQLTALWEGWRNATGPNMKNLYTEFVTLSNDAVRILGHADTGAYWRSSYDTPEFEADVQALFDQLLPFYEQLHAFARRRLKAIYGNDKFPTSGHIPAHLLGNMWAQQWPSLADEFMPFKGKPSLVVTSEMIRQNYTPEKIFRTADNFFESLGMIKMPEPFWNKSMLQKPADGRDVICQPQAFDFKNGIDFRVKQCTDITQAHLEIAHHEMGHIEYYLQYKHLPLVYRDGSNPGFHEAVGDAIALSVQTPEHMKSIGLLQSVLNDTETDINFLMSMALNKIAFLPFGFLIDQWRWRVFSGDTKPEQYNEHWWNLRCKYQGVSAPVERSASDFDPAAKFHIPVNVPYIRYFVGYVIQFQFHKALCDISGNTRPLHRCDIYNSKAAGAALSKMLSLGSSKPWTDAMYTLTNQTKMDAQPLMDYFKPLLEYLRKENGNDYGWDPQCPKPAPADKNGNNISSQLKPPILLLASLYVLFVLFIQISA
;
A
#
# COMPACT_ATOMS: atom_id res chain seq x y z
N MET A 1 11.89 -27.14 -28.22
CA MET A 1 10.45 -26.98 -28.54
C MET A 1 9.84 -25.66 -28.04
N LEU A 2 10.43 -24.94 -27.09
CA LEU A 2 9.96 -23.63 -26.66
C LEU A 2 10.27 -22.49 -27.66
N PHE A 3 11.35 -22.60 -28.43
CA PHE A 3 11.77 -21.58 -29.40
C PHE A 3 10.91 -21.49 -30.67
N LEU A 4 10.13 -22.50 -31.00
CA LEU A 4 9.28 -22.50 -32.19
C LEU A 4 7.88 -21.88 -31.97
N ALA A 5 7.41 -21.81 -30.72
CA ALA A 5 6.11 -21.23 -30.40
C ALA A 5 6.15 -19.70 -30.42
N VAL A 6 7.27 -19.07 -30.06
CA VAL A 6 7.42 -17.61 -30.01
C VAL A 6 7.60 -17.01 -31.41
N ALA A 7 8.26 -17.70 -32.34
CA ALA A 7 8.47 -17.21 -33.71
C ALA A 7 7.18 -17.17 -34.56
N LEU A 8 6.13 -17.90 -34.19
CA LEU A 8 4.84 -17.89 -34.89
C LEU A 8 3.95 -16.71 -34.48
N ILE A 9 4.21 -16.11 -33.30
CA ILE A 9 3.40 -14.99 -32.77
C ILE A 9 3.81 -13.65 -33.42
N THR A 10 5.09 -13.48 -33.76
CA THR A 10 5.60 -12.22 -34.35
C THR A 10 5.22 -12.03 -35.83
N SER A 11 4.86 -13.09 -36.55
CA SER A 11 4.50 -12.99 -37.98
C SER A 11 3.04 -12.60 -38.26
N MET A 12 2.16 -12.50 -37.24
CA MET A 12 0.72 -12.23 -37.45
C MET A 12 0.29 -10.79 -37.19
N MET A 13 1.17 -9.88 -36.81
CA MET A 13 0.79 -8.50 -36.47
C MET A 13 0.95 -7.47 -37.59
N VAL A 14 1.36 -7.86 -38.79
CA VAL A 14 1.41 -6.96 -39.98
C VAL A 14 0.54 -7.54 -41.08
N GLY A 15 -0.74 -7.22 -41.07
CA GLY A 15 -1.59 -7.58 -42.20
C GLY A 15 -3.08 -7.56 -41.87
N THR A 16 -3.80 -6.62 -42.43
CA THR A 16 -5.27 -6.48 -42.55
C THR A 16 -6.04 -6.43 -41.23
N ARG A 17 -6.75 -5.34 -40.99
CA ARG A 17 -7.84 -5.29 -39.99
C ARG A 17 -8.85 -6.38 -40.38
N GLY A 18 -8.68 -7.59 -39.84
CA GLY A 18 -9.66 -8.65 -39.96
C GLY A 18 -11.01 -8.13 -39.44
N GLN A 19 -12.09 -8.56 -40.09
CA GLN A 19 -13.43 -8.23 -39.62
C GLN A 19 -13.58 -8.76 -38.18
N LEU A 20 -13.97 -7.87 -37.25
CA LEU A 20 -14.17 -8.25 -35.84
C LEU A 20 -15.25 -9.33 -35.72
N ILE A 21 -15.06 -10.27 -34.81
CA ILE A 21 -16.00 -11.36 -34.55
C ILE A 21 -17.24 -10.79 -33.85
N LYS A 22 -18.42 -10.92 -34.46
CA LYS A 22 -19.70 -10.45 -33.91
C LYS A 22 -20.56 -11.58 -33.33
N ASN A 23 -20.06 -12.83 -33.36
CA ASN A 23 -20.78 -14.00 -32.89
C ASN A 23 -20.72 -14.05 -31.33
N LEU A 24 -21.87 -13.79 -30.69
CA LEU A 24 -22.02 -13.76 -29.25
C LEU A 24 -21.85 -15.14 -28.61
N THR A 25 -22.25 -16.23 -29.28
CA THR A 25 -22.03 -17.60 -28.79
C THR A 25 -20.53 -17.88 -28.69
N SER A 26 -19.76 -17.55 -29.74
CA SER A 26 -18.31 -17.68 -29.73
C SER A 26 -17.65 -16.80 -28.65
N ALA A 27 -18.21 -15.62 -28.36
CA ALA A 27 -17.72 -14.78 -27.28
C ALA A 27 -17.97 -15.41 -25.89
N GLN A 28 -19.14 -16.01 -25.71
CA GLN A 28 -19.47 -16.74 -24.48
C GLN A 28 -18.57 -17.95 -24.28
N ASP A 29 -18.37 -18.77 -25.33
CA ASP A 29 -17.45 -19.93 -25.28
C ASP A 29 -16.02 -19.49 -24.93
N PHE A 30 -15.57 -18.35 -25.47
CA PHE A 30 -14.27 -17.78 -25.14
C PHE A 30 -14.17 -17.41 -23.65
N LEU A 31 -15.19 -16.78 -23.08
CA LEU A 31 -15.21 -16.40 -21.67
C LEU A 31 -15.19 -17.63 -20.76
N GLU A 32 -15.92 -18.68 -21.07
CA GLU A 32 -15.93 -19.94 -20.33
C GLU A 32 -14.54 -20.62 -20.35
N TYR A 33 -13.96 -20.74 -21.54
CA TYR A 33 -12.60 -21.26 -21.70
C TYR A 33 -11.58 -20.42 -20.95
N TYR A 34 -11.65 -19.09 -21.07
CA TYR A 34 -10.80 -18.15 -20.36
C TYR A 34 -10.89 -18.36 -18.84
N ASN A 35 -12.11 -18.36 -18.27
CA ASN A 35 -12.31 -18.51 -16.85
C ASN A 35 -11.69 -19.82 -16.32
N GLN A 36 -11.89 -20.95 -17.02
CA GLN A 36 -11.33 -22.23 -16.64
C GLN A 36 -9.79 -22.23 -16.69
N LYS A 37 -9.20 -21.81 -17.80
CA LYS A 37 -7.76 -21.80 -18.02
C LYS A 37 -7.05 -20.84 -17.07
N ARG A 38 -7.60 -19.65 -16.89
CA ARG A 38 -7.02 -18.61 -16.02
C ARG A 38 -7.14 -18.95 -14.54
N SER A 39 -8.29 -19.46 -14.08
CA SER A 39 -8.43 -19.88 -12.67
C SER A 39 -7.41 -20.97 -12.32
N ARG A 40 -7.20 -21.94 -13.21
CA ARG A 40 -6.18 -22.99 -13.00
C ARG A 40 -4.76 -22.42 -12.94
N MET A 41 -4.41 -21.49 -13.86
CA MET A 41 -3.07 -20.89 -13.87
C MET A 41 -2.84 -19.98 -12.68
N ALA A 42 -3.86 -19.19 -12.32
CA ALA A 42 -3.81 -18.33 -11.15
C ALA A 42 -3.63 -19.15 -9.85
N ASN A 43 -4.35 -20.27 -9.71
CA ASN A 43 -4.15 -21.18 -8.58
C ASN A 43 -2.71 -21.72 -8.51
N ILE A 44 -2.13 -22.15 -9.65
CA ILE A 44 -0.74 -22.61 -9.70
C ILE A 44 0.25 -21.52 -9.30
N LEU A 45 0.01 -20.28 -9.70
CA LEU A 45 0.84 -19.13 -9.32
C LEU A 45 0.71 -18.82 -7.82
N GLU A 46 -0.51 -18.82 -7.28
CA GLU A 46 -0.73 -18.55 -5.85
C GLU A 46 -0.10 -19.64 -4.96
N GLU A 47 -0.15 -20.93 -5.36
CA GLU A 47 0.55 -22.00 -4.65
C GLU A 47 2.08 -21.78 -4.67
N ALA A 48 2.65 -21.36 -5.80
CA ALA A 48 4.08 -21.07 -5.90
C ALA A 48 4.47 -19.83 -5.07
N THR A 49 3.63 -18.79 -5.07
CA THR A 49 3.80 -17.58 -4.28
C THR A 49 3.74 -17.89 -2.79
N TRP A 50 2.74 -18.67 -2.37
CA TRP A 50 2.60 -19.16 -1.00
C TRP A 50 3.85 -19.96 -0.55
N ALA A 51 4.29 -20.91 -1.39
CA ALA A 51 5.47 -21.72 -1.09
C ALA A 51 6.72 -20.85 -0.87
N TYR A 52 6.94 -19.83 -1.69
CA TYR A 52 8.05 -18.90 -1.51
C TYR A 52 7.90 -18.03 -0.27
N TYR A 53 6.72 -17.50 0.01
CA TYR A 53 6.52 -16.59 1.15
C TYR A 53 6.59 -17.29 2.51
N THR A 54 6.19 -18.57 2.56
CA THR A 54 6.23 -19.39 3.77
C THR A 54 7.48 -20.26 3.91
N ASN A 55 8.35 -20.24 2.89
CA ASN A 55 9.65 -20.92 2.90
C ASN A 55 10.57 -20.30 1.83
N ARG A 56 11.30 -19.25 2.21
CA ARG A 56 12.18 -18.48 1.31
C ARG A 56 13.43 -19.27 0.99
N THR A 57 13.43 -19.88 -0.19
CA THR A 57 14.58 -20.54 -0.78
C THR A 57 14.79 -20.07 -2.22
N ASN A 58 16.03 -20.13 -2.72
CA ASN A 58 16.32 -19.84 -4.13
C ASN A 58 15.53 -20.74 -5.08
N TYR A 59 15.20 -21.96 -4.65
CA TYR A 59 14.37 -22.88 -5.44
C TYR A 59 12.94 -22.36 -5.57
N ASN A 60 12.29 -22.03 -4.43
CA ASN A 60 10.91 -21.52 -4.43
C ASN A 60 10.79 -20.17 -5.14
N GLU A 61 11.80 -19.29 -5.01
CA GLU A 61 11.87 -18.03 -5.75
C GLU A 61 11.87 -18.25 -7.27
N LYS A 62 12.72 -19.18 -7.77
CA LYS A 62 12.76 -19.54 -9.20
C LYS A 62 11.45 -20.17 -9.67
N VAL A 63 10.84 -21.04 -8.86
CA VAL A 63 9.54 -21.63 -9.19
C VAL A 63 8.47 -20.56 -9.33
N MET A 64 8.36 -19.64 -8.36
CA MET A 64 7.42 -18.51 -8.41
C MET A 64 7.66 -17.64 -9.65
N ALA A 65 8.89 -17.25 -9.92
CA ALA A 65 9.25 -16.45 -11.10
C ALA A 65 8.84 -17.13 -12.43
N ASN A 66 9.08 -18.44 -12.57
CA ASN A 66 8.67 -19.20 -13.75
C ASN A 66 7.15 -19.28 -13.89
N LYS A 67 6.39 -19.40 -12.77
CA LYS A 67 4.93 -19.41 -12.81
C LYS A 67 4.36 -18.02 -13.11
N THR A 68 5.00 -16.95 -12.64
CA THR A 68 4.65 -15.58 -13.01
C THR A 68 4.80 -15.37 -14.52
N LEU A 69 5.94 -15.76 -15.11
CA LEU A 69 6.14 -15.64 -16.56
C LEU A 69 5.10 -16.43 -17.36
N ALA A 70 4.79 -17.67 -16.95
CA ALA A 70 3.77 -18.48 -17.62
C ALA A 70 2.37 -17.86 -17.52
N ASN A 71 2.05 -17.23 -16.39
CA ASN A 71 0.82 -16.49 -16.19
C ASN A 71 0.73 -15.24 -17.08
N ASP A 72 1.84 -14.52 -17.26
CA ASP A 72 1.90 -13.32 -18.11
C ASP A 72 1.74 -13.68 -19.59
N ILE A 73 2.39 -14.74 -20.06
CA ILE A 73 2.22 -15.26 -21.43
C ILE A 73 0.74 -15.63 -21.68
N LEU A 74 0.11 -16.33 -20.75
CA LEU A 74 -1.30 -16.68 -20.85
C LEU A 74 -2.21 -15.44 -20.88
N SER A 75 -1.86 -14.39 -20.12
CA SER A 75 -2.59 -13.11 -20.12
C SER A 75 -2.48 -12.41 -21.46
N GLN A 76 -1.28 -12.39 -22.06
CA GLN A 76 -1.07 -11.85 -23.41
C GLN A 76 -1.89 -12.61 -24.47
N GLU A 77 -1.84 -13.95 -24.47
CA GLU A 77 -2.65 -14.78 -25.38
C GLU A 77 -4.14 -14.47 -25.25
N ALA A 78 -4.63 -14.36 -24.01
CA ALA A 78 -6.03 -14.06 -23.76
C ALA A 78 -6.43 -12.65 -24.24
N ALA A 79 -5.59 -11.63 -23.99
CA ALA A 79 -5.84 -10.26 -24.43
C ALA A 79 -5.84 -10.15 -25.96
N ILE A 80 -4.93 -10.83 -26.67
CA ILE A 80 -4.89 -10.90 -28.13
C ILE A 80 -6.17 -11.56 -28.66
N ASN A 81 -6.61 -12.67 -28.08
CA ASN A 81 -7.83 -13.34 -28.49
C ASN A 81 -9.08 -12.50 -28.21
N ALA A 82 -9.18 -11.86 -27.04
CA ALA A 82 -10.26 -10.94 -26.69
C ALA A 82 -10.34 -9.75 -27.65
N SER A 83 -9.21 -9.29 -28.19
CA SER A 83 -9.15 -8.15 -29.12
C SER A 83 -9.72 -8.45 -30.51
N LYS A 84 -9.99 -9.72 -30.83
CA LYS A 84 -10.62 -10.13 -32.10
C LYS A 84 -12.14 -9.92 -32.12
N TYR A 85 -12.77 -9.66 -30.96
CA TYR A 85 -14.22 -9.54 -30.85
C TYR A 85 -14.69 -8.09 -30.89
N ASP A 86 -15.87 -7.88 -31.48
CA ASP A 86 -16.54 -6.58 -31.55
C ASP A 86 -17.31 -6.31 -30.24
N LEU A 87 -16.77 -5.42 -29.41
CA LEU A 87 -17.40 -5.06 -28.13
C LEU A 87 -18.74 -4.30 -28.31
N ALA A 88 -19.00 -3.71 -29.46
CA ALA A 88 -20.22 -2.91 -29.70
C ALA A 88 -21.50 -3.77 -29.73
N VAL A 89 -21.38 -5.06 -30.06
CA VAL A 89 -22.53 -5.98 -30.12
C VAL A 89 -22.80 -6.70 -28.78
N MET A 90 -21.93 -6.52 -27.79
CA MET A 90 -22.02 -7.19 -26.50
C MET A 90 -22.91 -6.41 -25.51
N ASP A 91 -23.59 -7.12 -24.62
CA ASP A 91 -24.18 -6.50 -23.44
C ASP A 91 -23.14 -5.88 -22.52
N ALA A 92 -23.59 -5.19 -21.49
CA ALA A 92 -22.72 -4.45 -20.58
C ALA A 92 -21.77 -5.37 -19.78
N ASP A 93 -22.24 -6.55 -19.34
CA ASP A 93 -21.46 -7.49 -18.55
C ASP A 93 -20.38 -8.16 -19.39
N MET A 94 -20.76 -8.75 -20.52
CA MET A 94 -19.82 -9.37 -21.47
C MET A 94 -18.75 -8.36 -21.91
N ARG A 95 -19.16 -7.15 -22.27
CA ARG A 95 -18.25 -6.06 -22.65
C ARG A 95 -17.24 -5.75 -21.55
N ARG A 96 -17.70 -5.63 -20.27
CA ARG A 96 -16.84 -5.37 -19.12
C ARG A 96 -15.83 -6.50 -18.90
N GLN A 97 -16.24 -7.76 -19.03
CA GLN A 97 -15.33 -8.90 -18.97
C GLN A 97 -14.23 -8.81 -20.03
N PHE A 98 -14.59 -8.57 -21.29
CA PHE A 98 -13.62 -8.42 -22.37
C PHE A 98 -12.67 -7.24 -22.17
N ILE A 99 -13.15 -6.10 -21.65
CA ILE A 99 -12.29 -4.95 -21.30
C ILE A 99 -11.27 -5.36 -20.24
N LYS A 100 -11.71 -6.03 -19.15
CA LYS A 100 -10.82 -6.48 -18.07
C LYS A 100 -9.82 -7.55 -18.54
N ILE A 101 -10.19 -8.46 -19.43
CA ILE A 101 -9.27 -9.46 -20.01
C ILE A 101 -8.16 -8.79 -20.82
N LYS A 102 -8.44 -7.67 -21.48
CA LYS A 102 -7.46 -6.90 -22.26
C LYS A 102 -6.56 -6.02 -21.40
N ASP A 103 -6.97 -5.74 -20.18
CA ASP A 103 -6.22 -4.91 -19.23
C ASP A 103 -5.12 -5.73 -18.54
N ILE A 104 -3.97 -5.84 -19.23
CA ILE A 104 -2.81 -6.63 -18.76
C ILE A 104 -1.58 -5.79 -18.40
N GLY A 105 -1.74 -4.47 -18.34
CA GLY A 105 -0.71 -3.53 -17.90
C GLY A 105 0.59 -3.63 -18.71
N THR A 106 1.72 -3.64 -18.01
CA THR A 106 3.05 -3.72 -18.64
C THR A 106 3.30 -5.02 -19.41
N ALA A 107 2.55 -6.09 -19.13
CA ALA A 107 2.56 -7.32 -19.91
C ALA A 107 2.06 -7.13 -21.36
N ALA A 108 1.45 -5.99 -21.69
CA ALA A 108 1.06 -5.65 -23.06
C ALA A 108 2.26 -5.40 -24.00
N GLN A 109 3.48 -5.27 -23.48
CA GLN A 109 4.67 -5.07 -24.31
C GLN A 109 4.91 -6.25 -25.26
N THR A 110 4.73 -6.02 -26.56
CA THR A 110 4.86 -7.04 -27.61
C THR A 110 6.30 -7.22 -28.11
N ASN A 111 7.18 -6.26 -27.86
CA ASN A 111 8.59 -6.40 -28.17
C ASN A 111 9.29 -7.15 -27.04
N GLU A 112 9.73 -8.38 -27.31
CA GLU A 112 10.33 -9.29 -26.33
C GLU A 112 11.56 -8.68 -25.64
N THR A 113 12.43 -8.00 -26.39
CA THR A 113 13.63 -7.35 -25.83
C THR A 113 13.25 -6.26 -24.84
N LYS A 114 12.24 -5.44 -25.16
CA LYS A 114 11.73 -4.41 -24.25
C LYS A 114 11.05 -5.01 -23.03
N LEU A 115 10.30 -6.09 -23.17
CA LEU A 115 9.65 -6.79 -22.06
C LEU A 115 10.66 -7.40 -21.10
N ILE A 116 11.66 -8.09 -21.63
CA ILE A 116 12.78 -8.64 -20.84
C ILE A 116 13.48 -7.50 -20.09
N ARG A 117 13.84 -6.43 -20.79
CA ARG A 117 14.52 -5.29 -20.19
C ARG A 117 13.70 -4.62 -19.09
N LEU A 118 12.40 -4.46 -19.28
CA LEU A 118 11.48 -3.91 -18.27
C LEU A 118 11.48 -4.75 -16.98
N ASN A 119 11.40 -6.07 -17.13
CA ASN A 119 11.44 -6.99 -15.99
C ASN A 119 12.80 -6.97 -15.28
N GLU A 120 13.90 -6.91 -16.04
CA GLU A 120 15.25 -6.77 -15.48
C GLU A 120 15.40 -5.49 -14.64
N ILE A 121 14.93 -4.36 -15.16
CA ILE A 121 14.99 -3.06 -14.46
C ILE A 121 14.20 -3.12 -13.15
N MET A 122 12.98 -3.63 -13.18
CA MET A 122 12.17 -3.79 -11.97
C MET A 122 12.85 -4.69 -10.95
N GLY A 123 13.47 -5.80 -11.40
CA GLY A 123 14.26 -6.68 -10.55
C GLY A 123 15.49 -5.98 -9.95
N GLN A 124 16.23 -5.22 -10.76
CA GLN A 124 17.41 -4.47 -10.31
C GLN A 124 17.04 -3.39 -9.27
N MET A 125 16.00 -2.59 -9.52
CA MET A 125 15.54 -1.58 -8.56
C MET A 125 15.08 -2.20 -7.23
N LYS A 126 14.34 -3.31 -7.29
CA LYS A 126 13.94 -4.07 -6.11
C LYS A 126 15.15 -4.59 -5.33
N THR A 127 16.17 -5.10 -6.02
CA THR A 127 17.40 -5.61 -5.40
C THR A 127 18.18 -4.49 -4.73
N ILE A 128 18.39 -3.33 -5.41
CA ILE A 128 19.06 -2.16 -4.83
C ILE A 128 18.37 -1.76 -3.52
N TYR A 129 17.04 -1.64 -3.52
CA TYR A 129 16.28 -1.29 -2.31
C TYR A 129 16.45 -2.33 -1.18
N SER A 130 16.29 -3.62 -1.51
CA SER A 130 16.24 -4.69 -0.52
C SER A 130 17.61 -5.02 0.10
N THR A 131 18.70 -4.70 -0.61
CA THR A 131 20.07 -4.96 -0.15
C THR A 131 20.77 -3.72 0.40
N ALA A 132 20.16 -2.54 0.27
CA ALA A 132 20.72 -1.29 0.75
C ALA A 132 20.95 -1.33 2.27
N LYS A 133 22.06 -0.75 2.71
CA LYS A 133 22.41 -0.57 4.12
C LYS A 133 23.00 0.81 4.34
N VAL A 134 22.83 1.35 5.52
CA VAL A 134 23.48 2.59 5.96
C VAL A 134 24.61 2.24 6.92
N CYS A 135 25.83 2.61 6.56
CA CYS A 135 27.00 2.37 7.40
C CYS A 135 27.32 3.61 8.24
N LEU A 136 27.06 3.56 9.55
CA LEU A 136 27.45 4.63 10.49
C LEU A 136 28.95 4.58 10.81
N SER A 137 29.58 3.43 10.61
CA SER A 137 31.03 3.22 10.66
C SER A 137 31.39 2.00 9.80
N PRO A 138 32.67 1.77 9.46
CA PRO A 138 33.07 0.65 8.59
C PRO A 138 32.53 -0.72 9.02
N ASN A 139 32.36 -0.93 10.32
CA ASN A 139 31.90 -2.19 10.88
C ASN A 139 30.43 -2.18 11.37
N LYS A 140 29.69 -1.09 11.14
CA LYS A 140 28.29 -0.95 11.60
C LYS A 140 27.41 -0.47 10.45
N CYS A 141 27.02 -1.41 9.59
CA CYS A 141 26.09 -1.18 8.48
C CYS A 141 24.72 -1.75 8.82
N LEU A 142 23.70 -0.91 8.83
CA LEU A 142 22.34 -1.20 9.27
C LEU A 142 21.42 -1.37 8.05
N PRO A 143 20.65 -2.47 7.96
CA PRO A 143 19.56 -2.59 7.01
C PRO A 143 18.36 -1.74 7.46
N MET A 144 17.41 -1.46 6.54
CA MET A 144 16.17 -0.76 6.89
C MET A 144 15.42 -1.48 8.00
N ASP A 145 15.09 -2.74 7.78
CA ASP A 145 14.38 -3.55 8.74
C ASP A 145 15.29 -4.65 9.31
N PRO A 146 15.28 -4.84 10.64
CA PRO A 146 14.54 -4.08 11.65
C PRO A 146 15.30 -2.86 12.22
N ASP A 147 16.56 -2.65 11.84
CA ASP A 147 17.49 -1.80 12.61
C ASP A 147 17.18 -0.30 12.46
N ILE A 148 17.14 0.21 11.23
CA ILE A 148 16.88 1.64 10.99
C ILE A 148 15.46 1.99 11.41
N THR A 149 14.48 1.13 11.10
CA THR A 149 13.08 1.30 11.51
C THR A 149 12.96 1.44 13.03
N ARG A 150 13.64 0.57 13.80
CA ARG A 150 13.66 0.65 15.26
C ARG A 150 14.29 1.94 15.77
N ILE A 151 15.42 2.38 15.17
CA ILE A 151 16.08 3.62 15.59
C ILE A 151 15.15 4.82 15.36
N PHE A 152 14.50 4.92 14.21
CA PHE A 152 13.53 5.99 13.95
C PHE A 152 12.36 5.99 14.94
N ALA A 153 11.90 4.82 15.36
CA ALA A 153 10.82 4.70 16.32
C ALA A 153 11.22 5.13 17.74
N THR A 154 12.48 4.85 18.16
CA THR A 154 12.88 4.96 19.58
C THR A 154 13.91 6.04 19.87
N SER A 155 14.75 6.43 18.89
CA SER A 155 15.76 7.48 19.10
C SER A 155 15.15 8.88 19.02
N ARG A 156 15.73 9.79 19.79
CA ARG A 156 15.47 11.23 19.73
C ARG A 156 16.77 12.03 19.49
N ASP A 157 17.84 11.34 19.07
CA ASP A 157 19.09 11.95 18.68
C ASP A 157 18.98 12.54 17.28
N TYR A 158 18.99 13.88 17.19
CA TYR A 158 18.83 14.64 15.94
C TYR A 158 19.85 14.23 14.88
N ASP A 159 21.14 14.17 15.25
CA ASP A 159 22.25 13.93 14.32
C ASP A 159 22.26 12.48 13.83
N GLN A 160 21.96 11.51 14.73
CA GLN A 160 21.80 10.11 14.35
C GLN A 160 20.65 9.91 13.35
N LEU A 161 19.50 10.53 13.60
CA LEU A 161 18.34 10.44 12.71
C LEU A 161 18.64 11.10 11.36
N THR A 162 19.34 12.24 11.35
CA THR A 162 19.79 12.92 10.13
C THR A 162 20.72 12.02 9.30
N ALA A 163 21.74 11.44 9.94
CA ALA A 163 22.72 10.58 9.26
C ALA A 163 22.05 9.33 8.65
N LEU A 164 21.13 8.70 9.36
CA LEU A 164 20.39 7.55 8.84
C LEU A 164 19.42 7.92 7.72
N TRP A 165 18.76 9.08 7.83
CA TRP A 165 17.85 9.59 6.83
C TRP A 165 18.56 9.88 5.51
N GLU A 166 19.69 10.60 5.56
CA GLU A 166 20.53 10.90 4.41
C GLU A 166 21.18 9.64 3.84
N GLY A 167 21.77 8.82 4.71
CA GLY A 167 22.45 7.58 4.33
C GLY A 167 21.54 6.62 3.56
N TRP A 168 20.27 6.47 3.98
CA TRP A 168 19.32 5.62 3.26
C TRP A 168 18.99 6.14 1.87
N ARG A 169 18.80 7.46 1.71
CA ARG A 169 18.52 8.07 0.43
C ARG A 169 19.71 7.99 -0.51
N ASN A 170 20.91 8.17 0.02
CA ASN A 170 22.15 8.06 -0.75
C ASN A 170 22.45 6.61 -1.17
N ALA A 171 22.09 5.62 -0.34
CA ALA A 171 22.26 4.20 -0.65
C ALA A 171 21.27 3.71 -1.73
N THR A 172 20.09 4.30 -1.82
CA THR A 172 19.01 3.87 -2.73
C THR A 172 18.92 4.75 -3.99
N GLY A 173 18.77 6.06 -3.82
CA GLY A 173 18.34 6.99 -4.87
C GLY A 173 19.26 7.06 -6.08
N PRO A 174 20.53 7.49 -5.95
CA PRO A 174 21.41 7.70 -7.09
C PRO A 174 21.59 6.45 -7.96
N ASN A 175 21.60 5.28 -7.33
CA ASN A 175 21.75 3.99 -8.01
C ASN A 175 20.50 3.59 -8.83
N MET A 176 19.34 4.15 -8.52
CA MET A 176 18.08 3.82 -9.20
C MET A 176 17.63 4.85 -10.23
N LYS A 177 18.10 6.09 -10.17
CA LYS A 177 17.56 7.19 -10.98
C LYS A 177 17.51 6.88 -12.47
N ASN A 178 18.59 6.38 -13.05
CA ASN A 178 18.65 6.04 -14.46
C ASN A 178 17.78 4.83 -14.81
N LEU A 179 17.76 3.81 -13.94
CA LEU A 179 16.87 2.65 -14.10
C LEU A 179 15.41 3.07 -14.06
N TYR A 180 15.04 3.98 -13.15
CA TYR A 180 13.67 4.47 -13.07
C TYR A 180 13.27 5.29 -14.29
N THR A 181 14.16 6.09 -14.86
CA THR A 181 13.92 6.83 -16.09
C THR A 181 13.68 5.90 -17.29
N GLU A 182 14.47 4.83 -17.40
CA GLU A 182 14.27 3.80 -18.43
C GLU A 182 12.97 3.02 -18.20
N PHE A 183 12.67 2.68 -16.94
CA PHE A 183 11.40 2.05 -16.54
C PHE A 183 10.18 2.89 -16.97
N VAL A 184 10.19 4.20 -16.73
CA VAL A 184 9.10 5.12 -17.16
C VAL A 184 8.88 5.03 -18.66
N THR A 185 9.95 5.04 -19.44
CA THR A 185 9.86 4.94 -20.91
C THR A 185 9.24 3.62 -21.35
N LEU A 186 9.75 2.50 -20.83
CA LEU A 186 9.31 1.16 -21.24
C LEU A 186 7.89 0.83 -20.75
N SER A 187 7.51 1.28 -19.56
CA SER A 187 6.16 1.08 -19.04
C SER A 187 5.12 1.91 -19.82
N ASN A 188 5.46 3.16 -20.18
CA ASN A 188 4.63 3.98 -21.05
C ASN A 188 4.45 3.35 -22.44
N ASP A 189 5.53 2.81 -23.02
CA ASP A 189 5.44 2.10 -24.30
C ASP A 189 4.46 0.92 -24.24
N ALA A 190 4.48 0.16 -23.14
CA ALA A 190 3.59 -0.97 -22.96
C ALA A 190 2.11 -0.56 -22.84
N VAL A 191 1.79 0.42 -22.01
CA VAL A 191 0.38 0.81 -21.79
C VAL A 191 -0.21 1.59 -22.96
N ARG A 192 0.63 2.23 -23.80
CA ARG A 192 0.17 2.83 -25.06
C ARG A 192 -0.38 1.79 -26.06
N ILE A 193 0.12 0.56 -26.02
CA ILE A 193 -0.45 -0.57 -26.79
C ILE A 193 -1.90 -0.84 -26.38
N LEU A 194 -2.24 -0.59 -25.10
CA LEU A 194 -3.60 -0.71 -24.56
C LEU A 194 -4.47 0.53 -24.82
N GLY A 195 -3.90 1.58 -25.43
CA GLY A 195 -4.63 2.83 -25.75
C GLY A 195 -4.55 3.91 -24.66
N HIS A 196 -3.76 3.72 -23.60
CA HIS A 196 -3.54 4.75 -22.59
C HIS A 196 -2.43 5.72 -23.01
N ALA A 197 -2.53 6.99 -22.60
CA ALA A 197 -1.53 8.01 -22.89
C ALA A 197 -0.17 7.70 -22.23
N ASP A 198 -0.22 7.25 -20.99
CA ASP A 198 0.93 6.93 -20.14
C ASP A 198 0.52 5.97 -19.00
N THR A 199 1.51 5.51 -18.24
CA THR A 199 1.29 4.60 -17.10
C THR A 199 0.43 5.23 -15.99
N GLY A 200 0.50 6.55 -15.78
CA GLY A 200 -0.35 7.26 -14.83
C GLY A 200 -1.82 7.24 -15.25
N ALA A 201 -2.11 7.48 -16.53
CA ALA A 201 -3.45 7.37 -17.10
C ALA A 201 -3.99 5.92 -16.99
N TYR A 202 -3.14 4.93 -17.27
CA TYR A 202 -3.45 3.52 -17.06
C TYR A 202 -3.83 3.22 -15.59
N TRP A 203 -3.06 3.68 -14.61
CA TRP A 203 -3.37 3.44 -13.20
C TRP A 203 -4.67 4.11 -12.75
N ARG A 204 -4.95 5.33 -13.25
CA ARG A 204 -6.20 6.03 -12.92
C ARG A 204 -7.43 5.36 -13.54
N SER A 205 -7.29 4.68 -14.67
CA SER A 205 -8.44 4.02 -15.35
C SER A 205 -9.10 2.92 -14.48
N SER A 206 -8.38 2.34 -13.52
CA SER A 206 -8.93 1.35 -12.59
C SER A 206 -9.96 1.90 -11.60
N TYR A 207 -10.14 3.23 -11.58
CA TYR A 207 -11.17 3.89 -10.77
C TYR A 207 -12.45 4.18 -11.54
N ASP A 208 -12.59 3.75 -12.79
CA ASP A 208 -13.81 3.88 -13.63
C ASP A 208 -14.37 5.33 -13.71
N THR A 209 -13.57 6.36 -13.44
CA THR A 209 -13.98 7.77 -13.49
C THR A 209 -12.92 8.65 -14.17
N PRO A 210 -13.28 9.43 -15.20
CA PRO A 210 -12.34 10.34 -15.86
C PRO A 210 -11.83 11.46 -14.95
N GLU A 211 -12.64 11.89 -13.99
CA GLU A 211 -12.37 13.00 -13.06
C GLU A 211 -11.57 12.57 -11.83
N PHE A 212 -11.07 11.33 -11.77
CA PHE A 212 -10.45 10.76 -10.56
C PHE A 212 -9.36 11.63 -9.95
N GLU A 213 -8.52 12.26 -10.76
CA GLU A 213 -7.46 13.16 -10.27
C GLU A 213 -8.04 14.39 -9.54
N ALA A 214 -9.13 14.97 -10.09
CA ALA A 214 -9.84 16.07 -9.46
C ALA A 214 -10.58 15.63 -8.18
N ASP A 215 -11.17 14.45 -8.20
CA ASP A 215 -11.89 13.89 -7.04
C ASP A 215 -10.96 13.68 -5.84
N VAL A 216 -9.77 13.08 -6.05
CA VAL A 216 -8.82 12.88 -4.94
C VAL A 216 -8.20 14.19 -4.46
N GLN A 217 -8.03 15.19 -5.33
CA GLN A 217 -7.61 16.53 -4.92
C GLN A 217 -8.69 17.18 -4.03
N ALA A 218 -9.95 17.12 -4.43
CA ALA A 218 -11.06 17.67 -3.64
C ALA A 218 -11.18 16.98 -2.26
N LEU A 219 -10.97 15.68 -2.18
CA LEU A 219 -10.92 14.96 -0.91
C LEU A 219 -9.76 15.45 -0.03
N PHE A 220 -8.58 15.63 -0.62
CA PHE A 220 -7.42 16.13 0.11
C PHE A 220 -7.67 17.54 0.65
N ASP A 221 -8.26 18.43 -0.17
CA ASP A 221 -8.58 19.82 0.24
C ASP A 221 -9.58 19.87 1.40
N GLN A 222 -10.54 18.93 1.48
CA GLN A 222 -11.45 18.79 2.62
C GLN A 222 -10.72 18.36 3.90
N LEU A 223 -9.66 17.55 3.79
CA LEU A 223 -8.91 16.98 4.91
C LEU A 223 -7.75 17.86 5.38
N LEU A 224 -7.24 18.72 4.50
CA LEU A 224 -6.08 19.58 4.78
C LEU A 224 -6.23 20.41 6.06
N PRO A 225 -7.38 21.07 6.35
CA PRO A 225 -7.54 21.86 7.58
C PRO A 225 -7.38 21.03 8.86
N PHE A 226 -7.70 19.74 8.84
CA PHE A 226 -7.47 18.87 9.99
C PHE A 226 -6.00 18.48 10.10
N TYR A 227 -5.39 18.10 8.97
CA TYR A 227 -3.97 17.77 8.96
C TYR A 227 -3.10 18.95 9.42
N GLU A 228 -3.41 20.18 9.02
CA GLU A 228 -2.71 21.39 9.47
C GLU A 228 -2.74 21.54 11.00
N GLN A 229 -3.88 21.25 11.63
CA GLN A 229 -3.99 21.28 13.08
C GLN A 229 -3.15 20.19 13.77
N LEU A 230 -3.17 18.96 13.24
CA LEU A 230 -2.33 17.87 13.76
C LEU A 230 -0.84 18.18 13.57
N HIS A 231 -0.47 18.70 12.40
CA HIS A 231 0.90 19.09 12.07
C HIS A 231 1.41 20.20 13.01
N ALA A 232 0.60 21.23 13.26
CA ALA A 232 0.97 22.33 14.16
C ALA A 232 1.18 21.85 15.61
N PHE A 233 0.32 20.96 16.09
CA PHE A 233 0.47 20.33 17.39
C PHE A 233 1.77 19.51 17.46
N ALA A 234 2.05 18.68 16.45
CA ALA A 234 3.27 17.89 16.35
C ALA A 234 4.51 18.78 16.31
N ARG A 235 4.49 19.84 15.46
CA ARG A 235 5.59 20.82 15.34
C ARG A 235 5.94 21.44 16.69
N ARG A 236 4.93 21.86 17.47
CA ARG A 236 5.13 22.46 18.80
C ARG A 236 5.75 21.46 19.78
N ARG A 237 5.27 20.20 19.79
CA ARG A 237 5.82 19.14 20.65
C ARG A 237 7.27 18.80 20.27
N LEU A 238 7.56 18.70 18.98
CA LEU A 238 8.91 18.40 18.51
C LEU A 238 9.89 19.56 18.76
N LYS A 239 9.44 20.82 18.66
CA LYS A 239 10.25 21.98 19.06
C LYS A 239 10.64 21.95 20.53
N ALA A 240 9.77 21.45 21.40
CA ALA A 240 10.08 21.29 22.82
C ALA A 240 11.14 20.19 23.08
N ILE A 241 11.26 19.20 22.20
CA ILE A 241 12.25 18.11 22.29
C ILE A 241 13.59 18.53 21.71
N TYR A 242 13.60 19.14 20.51
CA TYR A 242 14.82 19.35 19.71
C TYR A 242 15.32 20.80 19.74
N GLY A 243 14.55 21.76 20.25
CA GLY A 243 14.86 23.19 20.20
C GLY A 243 14.29 23.88 18.96
N ASN A 244 14.02 25.19 19.08
CA ASN A 244 13.43 25.99 17.99
C ASN A 244 14.38 26.21 16.82
N ASP A 245 15.68 26.20 17.08
CA ASP A 245 16.76 26.40 16.11
C ASP A 245 16.86 25.28 15.07
N LYS A 246 16.31 24.11 15.38
CA LYS A 246 16.25 22.95 14.48
C LYS A 246 15.11 23.02 13.45
N PHE A 247 14.24 24.01 13.55
CA PHE A 247 13.06 24.13 12.68
C PHE A 247 13.14 25.37 11.80
N PRO A 248 12.83 25.26 10.50
CA PRO A 248 12.76 26.43 9.63
C PRO A 248 11.62 27.36 10.05
N THR A 249 11.80 28.66 9.83
CA THR A 249 10.79 29.69 10.15
C THR A 249 9.53 29.59 9.31
N SER A 250 9.59 28.90 8.18
CA SER A 250 8.49 28.62 7.26
C SER A 250 7.42 27.67 7.81
N GLY A 251 7.59 27.15 9.02
CA GLY A 251 6.60 26.27 9.68
C GLY A 251 6.70 24.80 9.32
N HIS A 252 7.66 24.39 8.48
CA HIS A 252 7.87 22.97 8.17
C HIS A 252 8.49 22.19 9.33
N ILE A 253 8.23 20.89 9.34
CA ILE A 253 8.91 19.94 10.24
C ILE A 253 10.02 19.23 9.44
N PRO A 254 11.26 19.17 9.95
CA PRO A 254 12.30 18.34 9.34
C PRO A 254 11.87 16.86 9.30
N ALA A 255 11.86 16.27 8.11
CA ALA A 255 11.19 14.99 7.84
C ALA A 255 11.72 13.80 8.68
N HIS A 256 12.99 13.85 9.14
CA HIS A 256 13.59 12.79 9.94
C HIS A 256 13.11 12.75 11.41
N LEU A 257 12.36 13.76 11.87
CA LEU A 257 11.93 13.86 13.28
C LEU A 257 10.55 13.21 13.54
N LEU A 258 9.87 12.70 12.52
CA LEU A 258 8.48 12.22 12.60
C LEU A 258 8.36 10.71 12.84
N GLY A 259 9.38 10.10 13.44
CA GLY A 259 9.27 8.74 13.99
C GLY A 259 9.37 7.60 13.00
N ASN A 260 9.54 7.88 11.69
CA ASN A 260 9.90 6.89 10.69
C ASN A 260 10.68 7.51 9.51
N MET A 261 11.33 6.66 8.71
CA MET A 261 12.19 7.07 7.58
C MET A 261 11.48 8.01 6.58
N TRP A 262 10.16 7.87 6.40
CA TRP A 262 9.40 8.58 5.36
C TRP A 262 8.52 9.70 5.92
N ALA A 263 8.44 9.86 7.25
CA ALA A 263 7.53 10.79 7.92
C ALA A 263 6.05 10.54 7.58
N GLN A 264 5.70 9.31 7.19
CA GLN A 264 4.37 8.98 6.66
C GLN A 264 3.32 8.75 7.74
N GLN A 265 3.71 8.25 8.91
CA GLN A 265 2.87 7.94 10.07
C GLN A 265 3.69 8.19 11.33
N TRP A 266 3.04 8.60 12.45
CA TRP A 266 3.74 9.09 13.63
C TRP A 266 3.40 8.33 14.94
N PRO A 267 2.92 7.07 14.93
CA PRO A 267 2.48 6.37 16.16
C PRO A 267 3.62 6.13 17.15
N SER A 268 4.88 6.07 16.70
CA SER A 268 6.06 5.93 17.57
C SER A 268 6.36 7.19 18.42
N LEU A 269 5.63 8.28 18.17
CA LEU A 269 5.68 9.53 18.94
C LEU A 269 4.47 9.69 19.88
N ALA A 270 3.70 8.62 20.08
CA ALA A 270 2.47 8.69 20.89
C ALA A 270 2.75 9.17 22.31
N ASP A 271 3.80 8.70 22.96
CA ASP A 271 4.14 9.10 24.35
C ASP A 271 4.40 10.61 24.48
N GLU A 272 5.01 11.21 23.45
CA GLU A 272 5.30 12.65 23.42
C GLU A 272 4.07 13.47 23.04
N PHE A 273 3.16 12.89 22.26
CA PHE A 273 2.04 13.61 21.65
C PHE A 273 0.71 13.40 22.38
N MET A 274 0.62 12.44 23.34
CA MET A 274 -0.63 12.29 24.11
C MET A 274 -0.98 13.58 24.86
N PRO A 275 -2.20 14.13 24.65
CA PRO A 275 -2.66 15.36 25.29
C PRO A 275 -2.77 15.23 26.81
N PHE A 276 -3.35 14.14 27.31
CA PHE A 276 -3.67 13.96 28.73
C PHE A 276 -2.84 12.83 29.33
N LYS A 277 -1.65 13.19 29.81
CA LYS A 277 -0.76 12.25 30.50
C LYS A 277 -1.39 11.79 31.80
N GLY A 278 -1.34 10.49 32.07
CA GLY A 278 -1.93 9.89 33.28
C GLY A 278 -3.35 9.35 33.10
N LYS A 279 -4.01 9.55 31.97
CA LYS A 279 -5.23 8.80 31.63
C LYS A 279 -4.86 7.36 31.27
N PRO A 280 -5.74 6.37 31.58
CA PRO A 280 -5.49 5.00 31.25
C PRO A 280 -5.28 4.81 29.73
N SER A 281 -4.28 4.02 29.37
CA SER A 281 -4.15 3.53 28.01
C SER A 281 -5.26 2.51 27.73
N LEU A 282 -5.88 2.59 26.57
CA LEU A 282 -6.84 1.59 26.09
C LEU A 282 -6.17 0.34 25.49
N VAL A 283 -4.86 0.17 25.72
CA VAL A 283 -4.11 -0.97 25.22
C VAL A 283 -4.40 -2.21 26.07
N VAL A 284 -4.97 -3.23 25.43
CA VAL A 284 -5.38 -4.50 26.08
C VAL A 284 -4.37 -5.63 25.98
N THR A 285 -3.16 -5.35 25.48
CA THR A 285 -2.10 -6.38 25.28
C THR A 285 -1.79 -7.18 26.57
N SER A 286 -1.65 -6.51 27.71
CA SER A 286 -1.40 -7.18 28.99
C SER A 286 -2.55 -8.10 29.42
N GLU A 287 -3.78 -7.71 29.12
CA GLU A 287 -4.96 -8.50 29.42
C GLU A 287 -5.06 -9.73 28.49
N MET A 288 -4.71 -9.58 27.21
CA MET A 288 -4.61 -10.71 26.27
C MET A 288 -3.60 -11.76 26.78
N ILE A 289 -2.41 -11.30 27.25
CA ILE A 289 -1.39 -12.18 27.83
C ILE A 289 -1.93 -12.86 29.09
N ARG A 290 -2.57 -12.11 29.98
CA ARG A 290 -3.18 -12.65 31.22
C ARG A 290 -4.25 -13.71 30.92
N GLN A 291 -5.01 -13.54 29.85
CA GLN A 291 -6.05 -14.49 29.41
C GLN A 291 -5.50 -15.61 28.51
N ASN A 292 -4.17 -15.79 28.42
CA ASN A 292 -3.50 -16.79 27.61
C ASN A 292 -4.00 -16.81 26.15
N TYR A 293 -4.03 -15.64 25.52
CA TYR A 293 -4.28 -15.57 24.09
C TYR A 293 -3.16 -16.29 23.34
N THR A 294 -3.52 -16.96 22.27
CA THR A 294 -2.60 -17.59 21.30
C THR A 294 -2.84 -16.98 19.92
N PRO A 295 -1.92 -17.13 18.97
CA PRO A 295 -2.18 -16.73 17.58
C PRO A 295 -3.51 -17.27 17.04
N GLU A 296 -3.80 -18.54 17.26
CA GLU A 296 -5.09 -19.12 16.83
C GLU A 296 -6.28 -18.45 17.53
N LYS A 297 -6.20 -18.19 18.84
CA LYS A 297 -7.28 -17.52 19.58
C LYS A 297 -7.54 -16.11 19.06
N ILE A 298 -6.50 -15.38 18.63
CA ILE A 298 -6.63 -14.06 17.99
C ILE A 298 -7.49 -14.18 16.71
N PHE A 299 -7.16 -15.12 15.83
CA PHE A 299 -7.92 -15.33 14.58
C PHE A 299 -9.32 -15.90 14.83
N ARG A 300 -9.51 -16.75 15.87
CA ARG A 300 -10.86 -17.21 16.28
C ARG A 300 -11.71 -16.05 16.81
N THR A 301 -11.12 -15.08 17.48
CA THR A 301 -11.83 -13.86 17.91
C THR A 301 -12.29 -13.06 16.70
N ALA A 302 -11.47 -12.93 15.67
CA ALA A 302 -11.84 -12.27 14.44
C ALA A 302 -12.92 -13.04 13.65
N ASP A 303 -12.83 -14.38 13.55
CA ASP A 303 -13.87 -15.22 12.94
C ASP A 303 -15.23 -15.03 13.64
N ASN A 304 -15.21 -15.01 14.98
CA ASN A 304 -16.42 -14.76 15.77
C ASN A 304 -17.03 -13.38 15.48
N PHE A 305 -16.21 -12.36 15.24
CA PHE A 305 -16.70 -11.04 14.84
C PHE A 305 -17.52 -11.13 13.54
N PHE A 306 -16.99 -11.76 12.50
CA PHE A 306 -17.68 -11.91 11.21
C PHE A 306 -18.91 -12.83 11.33
N GLU A 307 -18.82 -13.95 12.06
CA GLU A 307 -19.98 -14.79 12.37
C GLU A 307 -21.09 -14.00 13.11
N SER A 308 -20.69 -13.09 14.01
CA SER A 308 -21.63 -12.23 14.74
C SER A 308 -22.44 -11.33 13.81
N LEU A 309 -21.83 -10.88 12.73
CA LEU A 309 -22.47 -10.11 11.67
C LEU A 309 -23.34 -10.97 10.72
N GLY A 310 -23.30 -12.30 10.84
CA GLY A 310 -23.97 -13.23 9.93
C GLY A 310 -23.25 -13.43 8.61
N MET A 311 -21.98 -13.09 8.57
CA MET A 311 -21.10 -13.31 7.41
C MET A 311 -20.60 -14.76 7.37
N ILE A 312 -19.75 -15.08 6.40
CA ILE A 312 -19.34 -16.47 6.14
C ILE A 312 -18.30 -16.89 7.19
N LYS A 313 -18.54 -17.99 7.86
CA LYS A 313 -17.57 -18.62 8.75
C LYS A 313 -16.33 -19.05 7.97
N MET A 314 -15.13 -18.86 8.54
CA MET A 314 -13.89 -19.29 7.92
C MET A 314 -13.90 -20.78 7.62
N PRO A 315 -13.67 -21.17 6.35
CA PRO A 315 -13.69 -22.56 5.92
C PRO A 315 -12.53 -23.36 6.54
N GLU A 316 -12.70 -24.68 6.66
CA GLU A 316 -11.70 -25.57 7.25
C GLU A 316 -10.29 -25.43 6.61
N PRO A 317 -10.14 -25.28 5.28
CA PRO A 317 -8.83 -25.02 4.67
C PRO A 317 -8.12 -23.79 5.20
N PHE A 318 -8.84 -22.75 5.61
CA PHE A 318 -8.23 -21.56 6.25
C PHE A 318 -7.46 -21.98 7.52
N TRP A 319 -8.07 -22.72 8.41
CA TRP A 319 -7.46 -23.13 9.68
C TRP A 319 -6.29 -24.11 9.51
N ASN A 320 -6.40 -25.02 8.55
CA ASN A 320 -5.42 -26.09 8.35
C ASN A 320 -4.19 -25.65 7.53
N LYS A 321 -4.29 -24.57 6.73
CA LYS A 321 -3.26 -24.18 5.76
C LYS A 321 -2.67 -22.80 5.98
N SER A 322 -3.33 -21.91 6.74
CA SER A 322 -2.79 -20.58 7.05
C SER A 322 -1.55 -20.66 7.90
N MET A 323 -0.65 -19.69 7.76
CA MET A 323 0.52 -19.51 8.61
C MET A 323 0.23 -18.42 9.63
N LEU A 324 -0.42 -18.77 10.75
CA LEU A 324 -0.86 -17.82 11.78
C LEU A 324 0.21 -17.48 12.81
N GLN A 325 1.37 -18.13 12.74
CA GLN A 325 2.53 -17.85 13.59
C GLN A 325 3.82 -18.16 12.84
N LYS A 326 4.92 -17.60 13.29
CA LYS A 326 6.23 -17.93 12.72
C LYS A 326 6.54 -19.41 12.94
N PRO A 327 6.92 -20.19 11.90
CA PRO A 327 7.31 -21.58 12.07
C PRO A 327 8.48 -21.76 13.01
N ALA A 328 8.41 -22.78 13.88
CA ALA A 328 9.43 -23.08 14.87
C ALA A 328 10.65 -23.86 14.30
N ASP A 329 10.57 -24.33 13.06
CA ASP A 329 11.61 -25.11 12.39
C ASP A 329 12.79 -24.28 11.86
N GLY A 330 12.75 -22.96 12.06
CA GLY A 330 13.83 -22.05 11.68
C GLY A 330 13.90 -21.67 10.21
N ARG A 331 12.97 -22.16 9.36
CA ARG A 331 12.90 -21.74 7.95
C ARG A 331 12.66 -20.23 7.83
N ASP A 332 13.24 -19.65 6.79
CA ASP A 332 13.04 -18.23 6.50
C ASP A 332 11.66 -18.00 5.85
N VAL A 333 10.91 -17.02 6.38
CA VAL A 333 9.55 -16.69 5.94
C VAL A 333 9.36 -15.17 5.84
N ILE A 334 8.41 -14.75 5.02
CA ILE A 334 7.97 -13.35 4.98
C ILE A 334 6.90 -13.16 6.04
N CYS A 335 7.24 -12.49 7.14
CA CYS A 335 6.37 -12.31 8.31
C CYS A 335 5.25 -11.26 8.11
N GLN A 336 5.37 -10.38 7.12
CA GLN A 336 4.35 -9.35 6.88
C GLN A 336 2.97 -9.98 6.67
N PRO A 337 1.92 -9.51 7.38
CA PRO A 337 0.56 -9.99 7.21
C PRO A 337 0.09 -9.90 5.76
N GLN A 338 -0.64 -10.91 5.32
CA GLN A 338 -1.24 -10.94 3.98
C GLN A 338 -2.29 -12.03 3.85
N ALA A 339 -3.41 -11.68 3.23
CA ALA A 339 -4.46 -12.61 2.82
C ALA A 339 -4.23 -13.11 1.39
N PHE A 340 -4.63 -14.37 1.11
CA PHE A 340 -4.46 -15.05 -0.18
C PHE A 340 -5.76 -15.68 -0.64
N ASP A 341 -6.17 -15.37 -1.87
CA ASP A 341 -7.19 -16.09 -2.63
C ASP A 341 -6.52 -17.04 -3.63
N PHE A 342 -6.59 -18.34 -3.40
CA PHE A 342 -6.01 -19.35 -4.31
C PHE A 342 -6.80 -19.53 -5.62
N LYS A 343 -7.77 -18.69 -5.88
CA LYS A 343 -8.57 -18.59 -7.11
C LYS A 343 -9.33 -19.86 -7.51
N ASN A 344 -9.38 -20.86 -6.63
CA ASN A 344 -10.12 -22.12 -6.83
C ASN A 344 -11.51 -22.13 -6.15
N GLY A 345 -11.88 -21.05 -5.44
CA GLY A 345 -13.18 -20.88 -4.80
C GLY A 345 -13.35 -21.60 -3.45
N ILE A 346 -12.33 -22.33 -2.98
CA ILE A 346 -12.39 -23.13 -1.74
C ILE A 346 -11.20 -22.91 -0.80
N ASP A 347 -10.05 -22.45 -1.31
CA ASP A 347 -8.82 -22.29 -0.54
C ASP A 347 -8.48 -20.80 -0.39
N PHE A 348 -8.53 -20.33 0.84
CA PHE A 348 -8.26 -18.96 1.26
C PHE A 348 -7.39 -19.03 2.51
N ARG A 349 -6.28 -18.27 2.56
CA ARG A 349 -5.31 -18.36 3.64
C ARG A 349 -4.84 -16.99 4.09
N VAL A 350 -4.40 -16.90 5.34
CA VAL A 350 -3.65 -15.75 5.87
C VAL A 350 -2.26 -16.20 6.25
N LYS A 351 -1.29 -15.36 6.01
CA LYS A 351 0.08 -15.48 6.46
C LYS A 351 0.38 -14.32 7.40
N GLN A 352 0.74 -14.62 8.66
CA GLN A 352 1.11 -13.64 9.68
C GLN A 352 1.99 -14.28 10.75
N CYS A 353 3.12 -13.64 11.11
CA CYS A 353 3.89 -14.00 12.29
C CYS A 353 3.28 -13.26 13.50
N THR A 354 2.27 -13.87 14.11
CA THR A 354 1.43 -13.21 15.11
C THR A 354 2.09 -13.20 16.49
N ASP A 355 2.29 -12.00 17.05
CA ASP A 355 2.59 -11.77 18.47
C ASP A 355 1.29 -11.52 19.25
N ILE A 356 1.32 -11.76 20.56
CA ILE A 356 0.15 -11.53 21.40
C ILE A 356 0.09 -10.05 21.80
N THR A 357 -0.47 -9.25 20.88
CA THR A 357 -0.64 -7.79 21.02
C THR A 357 -1.99 -7.36 20.49
N GLN A 358 -2.49 -6.23 20.99
CA GLN A 358 -3.69 -5.59 20.44
C GLN A 358 -3.51 -5.27 18.94
N ALA A 359 -2.36 -4.77 18.55
CA ALA A 359 -2.09 -4.45 17.15
C ALA A 359 -2.27 -5.68 16.24
N HIS A 360 -1.80 -6.87 16.67
CA HIS A 360 -1.99 -8.09 15.89
C HIS A 360 -3.42 -8.65 15.96
N LEU A 361 -4.18 -8.35 17.01
CA LEU A 361 -5.62 -8.61 17.04
C LEU A 361 -6.36 -7.78 15.99
N GLU A 362 -6.05 -6.49 15.90
CA GLU A 362 -6.62 -5.57 14.89
C GLU A 362 -6.25 -5.99 13.47
N ILE A 363 -4.97 -6.31 13.23
CA ILE A 363 -4.47 -6.80 11.94
C ILE A 363 -5.16 -8.13 11.55
N ALA A 364 -5.39 -9.04 12.49
CA ALA A 364 -6.10 -10.29 12.19
C ALA A 364 -7.53 -10.03 11.68
N HIS A 365 -8.23 -9.05 12.25
CA HIS A 365 -9.55 -8.65 11.76
C HIS A 365 -9.47 -8.00 10.36
N HIS A 366 -8.45 -7.18 10.11
CA HIS A 366 -8.20 -6.57 8.81
C HIS A 366 -7.94 -7.63 7.72
N GLU A 367 -7.01 -8.56 7.98
CA GLU A 367 -6.67 -9.64 7.03
C GLU A 367 -7.86 -10.58 6.78
N MET A 368 -8.64 -10.89 7.82
CA MET A 368 -9.85 -11.68 7.67
C MET A 368 -10.96 -10.90 6.95
N GLY A 369 -10.97 -9.57 7.00
CA GLY A 369 -11.81 -8.73 6.14
C GLY A 369 -11.52 -8.95 4.65
N HIS A 370 -10.24 -9.11 4.27
CA HIS A 370 -9.88 -9.51 2.91
C HIS A 370 -10.41 -10.92 2.56
N ILE A 371 -10.29 -11.89 3.48
CA ILE A 371 -10.82 -13.25 3.25
C ILE A 371 -12.33 -13.21 3.09
N GLU A 372 -13.06 -12.45 3.91
CA GLU A 372 -14.50 -12.28 3.74
C GLU A 372 -14.85 -11.71 2.36
N TYR A 373 -14.11 -10.74 1.89
CA TYR A 373 -14.32 -10.20 0.55
C TYR A 373 -14.14 -11.31 -0.52
N TYR A 374 -13.07 -12.11 -0.41
CA TYR A 374 -12.82 -13.23 -1.32
C TYR A 374 -13.97 -14.26 -1.28
N LEU A 375 -14.45 -14.60 -0.10
CA LEU A 375 -15.57 -15.54 0.10
C LEU A 375 -16.87 -15.02 -0.51
N GLN A 376 -17.13 -13.71 -0.42
CA GLN A 376 -18.35 -13.11 -0.94
C GLN A 376 -18.38 -13.08 -2.47
N TYR A 377 -17.25 -12.81 -3.14
CA TYR A 377 -17.20 -12.72 -4.60
C TYR A 377 -16.69 -14.00 -5.32
N LYS A 378 -16.38 -15.08 -4.61
CA LYS A 378 -15.81 -16.31 -5.20
C LYS A 378 -16.66 -16.95 -6.31
N HIS A 379 -17.94 -16.64 -6.37
CA HIS A 379 -18.89 -17.13 -7.38
C HIS A 379 -18.80 -16.38 -8.72
N LEU A 380 -18.15 -15.20 -8.75
CA LEU A 380 -18.04 -14.39 -9.96
C LEU A 380 -17.02 -14.98 -10.95
N PRO A 381 -17.09 -14.62 -12.25
CA PRO A 381 -16.00 -14.80 -13.18
C PRO A 381 -14.67 -14.29 -12.64
N LEU A 382 -13.55 -14.94 -12.98
CA LEU A 382 -12.25 -14.63 -12.41
C LEU A 382 -11.85 -13.16 -12.53
N VAL A 383 -12.16 -12.52 -13.67
CA VAL A 383 -11.85 -11.10 -13.92
C VAL A 383 -12.54 -10.12 -12.96
N TYR A 384 -13.58 -10.59 -12.27
CA TYR A 384 -14.33 -9.81 -11.30
C TYR A 384 -13.98 -10.11 -9.84
N ARG A 385 -13.12 -11.12 -9.59
CA ARG A 385 -12.70 -11.49 -8.24
C ARG A 385 -11.62 -10.56 -7.71
N ASP A 386 -12.01 -9.30 -7.53
CA ASP A 386 -11.18 -8.21 -7.02
C ASP A 386 -12.07 -7.16 -6.35
N GLY A 387 -11.49 -6.22 -5.61
CA GLY A 387 -12.19 -5.06 -5.08
C GLY A 387 -12.81 -4.21 -6.19
N SER A 388 -13.90 -3.52 -5.87
CA SER A 388 -14.64 -2.70 -6.85
C SER A 388 -13.77 -1.58 -7.44
N ASN A 389 -12.84 -1.03 -6.64
CA ASN A 389 -11.67 -0.27 -7.09
C ASN A 389 -10.46 -0.62 -6.21
N PRO A 390 -9.22 -0.18 -6.54
CA PRO A 390 -8.01 -0.56 -5.80
C PRO A 390 -8.00 -0.20 -4.31
N GLY A 391 -8.82 0.75 -3.84
CA GLY A 391 -8.93 1.14 -2.44
C GLY A 391 -9.94 0.33 -1.62
N PHE A 392 -10.86 -0.43 -2.24
CA PHE A 392 -11.95 -1.11 -1.53
C PHE A 392 -11.47 -2.24 -0.61
N HIS A 393 -10.50 -3.04 -1.05
CA HIS A 393 -9.98 -4.13 -0.23
C HIS A 393 -9.41 -3.62 1.10
N GLU A 394 -8.55 -2.60 1.02
CA GLU A 394 -7.96 -1.95 2.20
C GLU A 394 -9.04 -1.30 3.07
N ALA A 395 -9.99 -0.61 2.44
CA ALA A 395 -11.07 0.09 3.15
C ALA A 395 -11.98 -0.86 3.93
N VAL A 396 -12.26 -2.06 3.41
CA VAL A 396 -13.09 -3.06 4.11
C VAL A 396 -12.39 -3.58 5.36
N GLY A 397 -11.15 -4.04 5.25
CA GLY A 397 -10.37 -4.51 6.40
C GLY A 397 -10.23 -3.42 7.49
N ASP A 398 -9.94 -2.20 7.06
CA ASP A 398 -9.81 -1.04 7.95
C ASP A 398 -11.15 -0.59 8.57
N ALA A 399 -12.29 -0.65 7.85
CA ALA A 399 -13.60 -0.31 8.40
C ALA A 399 -14.01 -1.28 9.52
N ILE A 400 -13.66 -2.56 9.39
CA ILE A 400 -13.82 -3.55 10.46
C ILE A 400 -12.92 -3.21 11.65
N ALA A 401 -11.65 -2.87 11.39
CA ALA A 401 -10.71 -2.48 12.44
C ALA A 401 -11.20 -1.26 13.25
N LEU A 402 -11.86 -0.26 12.61
CA LEU A 402 -12.45 0.89 13.32
C LEU A 402 -13.49 0.47 14.36
N SER A 403 -14.28 -0.57 14.09
CA SER A 403 -15.24 -1.13 15.06
C SER A 403 -14.52 -1.90 16.19
N VAL A 404 -13.57 -2.75 15.83
CA VAL A 404 -12.83 -3.61 16.75
C VAL A 404 -11.97 -2.81 17.74
N GLN A 405 -11.40 -1.69 17.31
CA GLN A 405 -10.55 -0.83 18.14
C GLN A 405 -11.31 -0.08 19.25
N THR A 406 -12.66 -0.06 19.19
CA THR A 406 -13.44 0.70 20.18
C THR A 406 -13.34 0.09 21.58
N PRO A 407 -13.35 0.92 22.65
CA PRO A 407 -13.41 0.43 24.01
C PRO A 407 -14.65 -0.46 24.26
N GLU A 408 -15.75 -0.16 23.58
CA GLU A 408 -16.99 -0.93 23.61
C GLU A 408 -16.78 -2.35 23.13
N HIS A 409 -16.09 -2.53 21.99
CA HIS A 409 -15.78 -3.85 21.46
C HIS A 409 -14.84 -4.62 22.39
N MET A 410 -13.76 -3.98 22.84
CA MET A 410 -12.79 -4.60 23.77
C MET A 410 -13.47 -5.07 25.06
N LYS A 411 -14.49 -4.34 25.53
CA LYS A 411 -15.31 -4.77 26.65
C LYS A 411 -16.22 -5.96 26.27
N SER A 412 -16.83 -5.92 25.10
CA SER A 412 -17.76 -6.99 24.65
C SER A 412 -17.08 -8.35 24.52
N ILE A 413 -15.79 -8.37 24.15
CA ILE A 413 -14.97 -9.59 24.08
C ILE A 413 -14.18 -9.90 25.37
N GLY A 414 -14.43 -9.15 26.46
CA GLY A 414 -13.88 -9.41 27.78
C GLY A 414 -12.41 -8.99 27.99
N LEU A 415 -11.85 -8.19 27.08
CA LEU A 415 -10.50 -7.66 27.20
C LEU A 415 -10.44 -6.33 27.96
N LEU A 416 -11.58 -5.69 28.17
CA LEU A 416 -11.70 -4.48 28.98
C LEU A 416 -12.84 -4.67 29.99
N GLN A 417 -12.62 -4.31 31.28
CA GLN A 417 -13.65 -4.49 32.30
C GLN A 417 -14.72 -3.39 32.27
N SER A 418 -14.32 -2.16 31.97
CA SER A 418 -15.23 -1.01 31.93
C SER A 418 -14.82 -0.02 30.85
N VAL A 419 -15.80 0.61 30.23
CA VAL A 419 -15.58 1.71 29.31
C VAL A 419 -15.66 3.01 30.08
N LEU A 420 -14.64 3.83 30.00
CA LEU A 420 -14.65 5.18 30.58
C LEU A 420 -15.42 6.11 29.65
N ASN A 421 -16.40 6.79 30.19
CA ASN A 421 -17.12 7.84 29.46
C ASN A 421 -16.53 9.21 29.82
N ASP A 422 -15.34 9.49 29.30
CA ASP A 422 -14.49 10.61 29.66
C ASP A 422 -13.86 11.23 28.41
N THR A 423 -14.12 12.50 28.18
CA THR A 423 -13.68 13.25 27.00
C THR A 423 -12.15 13.25 26.83
N GLU A 424 -11.37 13.28 27.91
CA GLU A 424 -9.91 13.30 27.82
C GLU A 424 -9.37 11.95 27.35
N THR A 425 -9.99 10.85 27.80
CA THR A 425 -9.68 9.49 27.32
C THR A 425 -10.03 9.35 25.83
N ASP A 426 -11.18 9.91 25.39
CA ASP A 426 -11.55 9.91 23.97
C ASP A 426 -10.57 10.71 23.11
N ILE A 427 -10.13 11.87 23.58
CA ILE A 427 -9.15 12.68 22.84
C ILE A 427 -7.82 11.94 22.73
N ASN A 428 -7.36 11.26 23.78
CA ASN A 428 -6.15 10.43 23.70
C ASN A 428 -6.29 9.27 22.71
N PHE A 429 -7.43 8.57 22.72
CA PHE A 429 -7.72 7.52 21.75
C PHE A 429 -7.72 8.07 20.31
N LEU A 430 -8.45 9.15 20.07
CA LEU A 430 -8.48 9.79 18.75
C LEU A 430 -7.12 10.35 18.32
N MET A 431 -6.29 10.84 19.26
CA MET A 431 -4.92 11.26 18.96
C MET A 431 -4.07 10.08 18.49
N SER A 432 -4.12 8.94 19.19
CA SER A 432 -3.43 7.72 18.78
C SER A 432 -3.82 7.30 17.36
N MET A 433 -5.13 7.32 17.07
CA MET A 433 -5.65 7.04 15.73
C MET A 433 -5.18 8.06 14.69
N ALA A 434 -5.17 9.36 15.03
CA ALA A 434 -4.78 10.43 14.11
C ALA A 434 -3.29 10.38 13.76
N LEU A 435 -2.41 10.00 14.69
CA LEU A 435 -0.98 9.79 14.42
C LEU A 435 -0.73 8.71 13.36
N ASN A 436 -1.65 7.77 13.20
CA ASN A 436 -1.62 6.75 12.16
C ASN A 436 -2.39 7.21 10.91
N LYS A 437 -3.68 7.50 11.05
CA LYS A 437 -4.61 7.69 9.92
C LYS A 437 -4.50 9.08 9.29
N ILE A 438 -4.48 10.15 10.09
CA ILE A 438 -4.47 11.53 9.57
C ILE A 438 -3.06 11.94 9.12
N ALA A 439 -2.03 11.56 9.89
CA ALA A 439 -0.63 11.83 9.53
C ALA A 439 -0.25 11.23 8.16
N PHE A 440 -0.86 10.10 7.77
CA PHE A 440 -0.59 9.40 6.52
C PHE A 440 -1.16 10.11 5.28
N LEU A 441 -2.28 10.83 5.42
CA LEU A 441 -3.06 11.30 4.27
C LEU A 441 -2.24 12.08 3.23
N PRO A 442 -1.42 13.08 3.59
CA PRO A 442 -0.64 13.82 2.60
C PRO A 442 0.38 12.94 1.88
N PHE A 443 1.02 12.03 2.61
CA PHE A 443 2.01 11.12 2.02
C PHE A 443 1.35 10.12 1.07
N GLY A 444 0.20 9.57 1.45
CA GLY A 444 -0.62 8.69 0.60
C GLY A 444 -1.08 9.37 -0.68
N PHE A 445 -1.41 10.67 -0.59
CA PHE A 445 -1.88 11.50 -1.70
C PHE A 445 -0.75 11.87 -2.68
N LEU A 446 0.39 12.39 -2.18
CA LEU A 446 1.39 13.04 -3.03
C LEU A 446 2.26 12.09 -3.88
N ILE A 447 2.43 10.82 -3.49
CA ILE A 447 3.33 9.89 -4.19
C ILE A 447 2.89 9.69 -5.64
N ASP A 448 1.61 9.42 -5.86
CA ASP A 448 1.12 9.21 -7.22
C ASP A 448 0.88 10.53 -7.96
N GLN A 449 0.61 11.64 -7.28
CA GLN A 449 0.67 12.96 -7.89
C GLN A 449 2.04 13.22 -8.54
N TRP A 450 3.12 12.86 -7.84
CA TRP A 450 4.47 12.92 -8.40
C TRP A 450 4.65 11.94 -9.57
N ARG A 451 4.26 10.65 -9.42
CA ARG A 451 4.44 9.64 -10.48
C ARG A 451 3.62 9.95 -11.72
N TRP A 452 2.41 10.47 -11.59
CA TRP A 452 1.59 10.82 -12.76
C TRP A 452 2.26 11.92 -13.60
N ARG A 453 2.88 12.93 -12.97
CA ARG A 453 3.64 13.97 -13.69
C ARG A 453 4.95 13.44 -14.29
N VAL A 454 5.55 12.44 -13.68
CA VAL A 454 6.71 11.75 -14.24
C VAL A 454 6.31 10.90 -15.46
N PHE A 455 5.23 10.13 -15.37
CA PHE A 455 4.75 9.31 -16.49
C PHE A 455 4.22 10.14 -17.67
N SER A 456 3.53 11.24 -17.41
CA SER A 456 3.10 12.17 -18.49
C SER A 456 4.27 12.90 -19.15
N GLY A 457 5.42 12.95 -18.49
CA GLY A 457 6.62 13.67 -18.92
C GLY A 457 6.60 15.16 -18.58
N ASP A 458 5.63 15.62 -17.78
CA ASP A 458 5.62 17.00 -17.23
C ASP A 458 6.79 17.23 -16.29
N THR A 459 7.21 16.20 -15.54
CA THR A 459 8.41 16.22 -14.70
C THR A 459 9.53 15.46 -15.38
N LYS A 460 10.59 16.16 -15.77
CA LYS A 460 11.76 15.59 -16.44
C LYS A 460 12.71 14.92 -15.43
N PRO A 461 13.61 14.00 -15.87
CA PRO A 461 14.53 13.29 -14.98
C PRO A 461 15.42 14.19 -14.10
N GLU A 462 15.84 15.33 -14.61
CA GLU A 462 16.61 16.35 -13.87
C GLU A 462 15.79 17.05 -12.79
N GLN A 463 14.46 17.05 -12.91
CA GLN A 463 13.52 17.69 -11.98
C GLN A 463 12.90 16.70 -10.97
N TYR A 464 13.18 15.39 -11.07
CA TYR A 464 12.53 14.35 -10.25
C TYR A 464 12.61 14.66 -8.76
N ASN A 465 13.79 15.02 -8.27
CA ASN A 465 14.01 15.25 -6.85
C ASN A 465 13.44 16.59 -6.38
N GLU A 466 13.58 17.64 -7.17
CA GLU A 466 13.01 18.97 -6.89
C GLU A 466 11.48 18.89 -6.81
N HIS A 467 10.83 18.31 -7.82
CA HIS A 467 9.37 18.16 -7.82
C HIS A 467 8.88 17.31 -6.64
N TRP A 468 9.59 16.24 -6.28
CA TRP A 468 9.28 15.45 -5.10
C TRP A 468 9.25 16.29 -3.83
N TRP A 469 10.27 17.10 -3.59
CA TRP A 469 10.36 17.95 -2.41
C TRP A 469 9.34 19.08 -2.45
N ASN A 470 9.04 19.66 -3.59
CA ASN A 470 8.00 20.66 -3.74
C ASN A 470 6.63 20.11 -3.31
N LEU A 471 6.29 18.86 -3.67
CA LEU A 471 5.07 18.22 -3.21
C LEU A 471 5.10 17.90 -1.70
N ARG A 472 6.25 17.45 -1.18
CA ARG A 472 6.44 17.19 0.25
C ARG A 472 6.27 18.46 1.10
N CYS A 473 6.86 19.55 0.68
CA CYS A 473 6.72 20.84 1.36
C CYS A 473 5.28 21.34 1.28
N LYS A 474 4.69 21.32 0.08
CA LYS A 474 3.35 21.86 -0.17
C LYS A 474 2.27 21.09 0.60
N TYR A 475 2.22 19.78 0.43
CA TYR A 475 1.10 18.96 0.93
C TYR A 475 1.34 18.37 2.31
N GLN A 476 2.58 18.09 2.67
CA GLN A 476 2.88 17.44 3.95
C GLN A 476 3.49 18.39 4.99
N GLY A 477 3.92 19.59 4.60
CA GLY A 477 4.54 20.55 5.52
C GLY A 477 5.86 20.05 6.11
N VAL A 478 6.61 19.21 5.37
CA VAL A 478 7.91 18.69 5.81
C VAL A 478 9.02 19.17 4.92
N SER A 479 10.20 19.38 5.49
CA SER A 479 11.42 19.77 4.77
C SER A 479 12.48 18.68 4.84
N ALA A 480 13.37 18.63 3.87
CA ALA A 480 14.58 17.83 3.96
C ALA A 480 15.47 18.36 5.10
N PRO A 481 16.06 17.48 5.93
CA PRO A 481 16.96 17.92 7.00
C PRO A 481 18.34 18.38 6.49
N VAL A 482 18.71 18.00 5.28
CA VAL A 482 19.96 18.35 4.60
C VAL A 482 19.69 18.80 3.18
N GLU A 483 20.63 19.51 2.57
CA GLU A 483 20.52 19.95 1.18
C GLU A 483 20.41 18.75 0.24
N ARG A 484 19.46 18.85 -0.72
CA ARG A 484 19.24 17.87 -1.77
C ARG A 484 19.34 18.54 -3.13
N SER A 485 19.78 17.78 -4.11
CA SER A 485 20.10 18.29 -5.43
C SER A 485 19.44 17.49 -6.56
N ALA A 486 19.61 17.93 -7.78
CA ALA A 486 19.15 17.19 -8.96
C ALA A 486 19.88 15.86 -9.19
N SER A 487 21.04 15.63 -8.57
CA SER A 487 21.73 14.32 -8.64
C SER A 487 21.10 13.26 -7.74
N ASP A 488 20.33 13.69 -6.73
CA ASP A 488 19.62 12.80 -5.81
C ASP A 488 18.35 12.24 -6.46
N PHE A 489 17.83 11.17 -5.85
CA PHE A 489 16.55 10.57 -6.25
C PHE A 489 15.82 10.02 -5.01
N ASP A 490 15.36 10.92 -4.17
CA ASP A 490 14.74 10.60 -2.86
C ASP A 490 13.42 9.82 -2.94
N PRO A 491 12.62 9.89 -4.03
CA PRO A 491 11.46 9.01 -4.19
C PRO A 491 11.80 7.51 -4.05
N ALA A 492 12.99 7.09 -4.53
CA ALA A 492 13.44 5.70 -4.44
C ALA A 492 13.63 5.18 -3.02
N ALA A 493 13.71 6.06 -2.02
CA ALA A 493 13.77 5.67 -0.61
C ALA A 493 12.49 4.98 -0.10
N LYS A 494 11.37 5.06 -0.84
CA LYS A 494 10.10 4.39 -0.53
C LYS A 494 9.91 3.16 -1.41
N PHE A 495 9.76 1.99 -0.78
CA PHE A 495 9.66 0.67 -1.45
C PHE A 495 8.72 0.62 -2.66
N HIS A 496 7.55 1.25 -2.56
CA HIS A 496 6.52 1.24 -3.62
C HIS A 496 6.95 1.92 -4.93
N ILE A 497 7.99 2.77 -4.91
CA ILE A 497 8.53 3.39 -6.11
C ILE A 497 9.35 2.36 -6.92
N PRO A 498 10.40 1.72 -6.36
CA PRO A 498 11.20 0.74 -7.09
C PRO A 498 10.45 -0.55 -7.47
N VAL A 499 9.41 -0.94 -6.72
CA VAL A 499 8.60 -2.12 -7.05
C VAL A 499 7.36 -1.81 -7.88
N ASN A 500 7.19 -0.54 -8.26
CA ASN A 500 6.13 -0.07 -9.17
C ASN A 500 4.70 -0.39 -8.70
N VAL A 501 4.41 -0.22 -7.40
CA VAL A 501 3.06 -0.40 -6.85
C VAL A 501 2.34 0.95 -6.79
N PRO A 502 1.15 1.12 -7.41
CA PRO A 502 0.32 2.32 -7.26
C PRO A 502 0.02 2.62 -5.79
N TYR A 503 0.11 3.88 -5.38
CA TYR A 503 0.05 4.26 -3.97
C TYR A 503 -1.22 5.01 -3.56
N ILE A 504 -1.87 5.68 -4.50
CA ILE A 504 -3.10 6.46 -4.25
C ILE A 504 -4.23 5.60 -3.66
N ARG A 505 -4.19 4.27 -3.89
CA ARG A 505 -5.13 3.30 -3.32
C ARG A 505 -5.20 3.37 -1.80
N TYR A 506 -4.07 3.64 -1.14
CA TYR A 506 -4.02 3.76 0.31
C TYR A 506 -4.69 5.06 0.78
N PHE A 507 -4.49 6.18 0.06
CA PHE A 507 -5.22 7.41 0.34
C PHE A 507 -6.73 7.21 0.19
N VAL A 508 -7.16 6.61 -0.92
CA VAL A 508 -8.56 6.29 -1.18
C VAL A 508 -9.12 5.38 -0.08
N GLY A 509 -8.41 4.28 0.24
CA GLY A 509 -8.81 3.34 1.29
C GLY A 509 -8.97 4.03 2.66
N TYR A 510 -8.02 4.91 3.03
CA TYR A 510 -8.06 5.66 4.29
C TYR A 510 -9.24 6.63 4.38
N VAL A 511 -9.73 7.16 3.27
CA VAL A 511 -10.92 8.02 3.26
C VAL A 511 -12.20 7.18 3.30
N ILE A 512 -12.36 6.25 2.37
CA ILE A 512 -13.64 5.52 2.21
C ILE A 512 -13.91 4.50 3.32
N GLN A 513 -12.90 4.06 4.09
CA GLN A 513 -13.13 3.24 5.27
C GLN A 513 -14.09 3.91 6.28
N PHE A 514 -14.00 5.23 6.44
CA PHE A 514 -14.90 5.97 7.32
C PHE A 514 -16.30 6.12 6.74
N GLN A 515 -16.45 6.19 5.40
CA GLN A 515 -17.77 6.13 4.77
C GLN A 515 -18.42 4.76 5.00
N PHE A 516 -17.67 3.67 4.84
CA PHE A 516 -18.16 2.32 5.11
C PHE A 516 -18.52 2.15 6.59
N HIS A 517 -17.63 2.56 7.49
CA HIS A 517 -17.87 2.47 8.92
C HIS A 517 -19.11 3.27 9.33
N LYS A 518 -19.27 4.52 8.84
CA LYS A 518 -20.46 5.32 9.11
C LYS A 518 -21.74 4.65 8.64
N ALA A 519 -21.75 4.15 7.40
CA ALA A 519 -22.92 3.47 6.84
C ALA A 519 -23.28 2.21 7.67
N LEU A 520 -22.28 1.40 8.04
CA LEU A 520 -22.47 0.22 8.86
C LEU A 520 -23.00 0.58 10.27
N CYS A 521 -22.50 1.67 10.86
CA CYS A 521 -22.96 2.18 12.14
C CYS A 521 -24.41 2.67 12.09
N ASP A 522 -24.76 3.42 11.05
CA ASP A 522 -26.14 3.88 10.84
C ASP A 522 -27.11 2.69 10.66
N ILE A 523 -26.74 1.69 9.86
CA ILE A 523 -27.52 0.46 9.64
C ILE A 523 -27.65 -0.37 10.93
N SER A 524 -26.62 -0.37 11.79
CA SER A 524 -26.65 -1.07 13.08
C SER A 524 -27.55 -0.40 14.12
N GLY A 525 -28.04 0.81 13.84
CA GLY A 525 -28.81 1.62 14.78
C GLY A 525 -27.96 2.27 15.87
N ASN A 526 -26.66 2.50 15.61
CA ASN A 526 -25.77 3.16 16.56
C ASN A 526 -26.21 4.59 16.87
N THR A 527 -26.28 4.92 18.16
CA THR A 527 -26.62 6.26 18.67
C THR A 527 -25.44 6.97 19.35
N ARG A 528 -24.27 6.31 19.42
CA ARG A 528 -23.06 6.87 20.01
C ARG A 528 -22.27 7.65 18.97
N PRO A 529 -21.30 8.49 19.41
CA PRO A 529 -20.34 9.09 18.50
C PRO A 529 -19.67 8.03 17.61
N LEU A 530 -19.34 8.39 16.37
CA LEU A 530 -18.86 7.44 15.36
C LEU A 530 -17.58 6.70 15.81
N HIS A 531 -16.67 7.34 16.53
CA HIS A 531 -15.45 6.74 17.08
C HIS A 531 -15.69 5.76 18.24
N ARG A 532 -16.92 5.61 18.69
CA ARG A 532 -17.36 4.64 19.71
C ARG A 532 -18.38 3.63 19.17
N CYS A 533 -18.56 3.60 17.84
CA CYS A 533 -19.47 2.69 17.20
C CYS A 533 -18.84 1.29 17.06
N ASP A 534 -19.49 0.29 17.66
CA ASP A 534 -19.20 -1.13 17.48
C ASP A 534 -20.37 -1.78 16.75
N ILE A 535 -20.10 -2.37 15.59
CA ILE A 535 -21.12 -3.08 14.79
C ILE A 535 -21.25 -4.56 15.16
N TYR A 536 -20.50 -5.04 16.15
CA TYR A 536 -20.55 -6.42 16.62
C TYR A 536 -22.00 -6.87 16.89
N ASN A 537 -22.36 -8.08 16.47
CA ASN A 537 -23.70 -8.65 16.52
C ASN A 537 -24.77 -7.99 15.61
N SER A 538 -24.42 -7.02 14.75
CA SER A 538 -25.38 -6.41 13.84
C SER A 538 -25.52 -7.21 12.54
N LYS A 539 -26.50 -8.13 12.48
CA LYS A 539 -26.81 -8.89 11.26
C LYS A 539 -27.20 -8.00 10.08
N ALA A 540 -27.84 -6.85 10.36
CA ALA A 540 -28.22 -5.90 9.33
C ALA A 540 -26.98 -5.25 8.67
N ALA A 541 -26.00 -4.84 9.48
CA ALA A 541 -24.73 -4.30 8.98
C ALA A 541 -23.97 -5.36 8.16
N GLY A 542 -23.88 -6.60 8.65
CA GLY A 542 -23.23 -7.70 7.94
C GLY A 542 -23.90 -8.03 6.61
N ALA A 543 -25.25 -8.06 6.55
CA ALA A 543 -25.98 -8.30 5.31
C ALA A 543 -25.74 -7.19 4.27
N ALA A 544 -25.72 -5.92 4.71
CA ALA A 544 -25.42 -4.79 3.81
C ALA A 544 -23.99 -4.84 3.28
N LEU A 545 -23.02 -5.15 4.16
CA LEU A 545 -21.61 -5.32 3.78
C LEU A 545 -21.46 -6.49 2.77
N SER A 546 -22.01 -7.67 3.06
CA SER A 546 -21.97 -8.84 2.18
C SER A 546 -22.54 -8.54 0.80
N LYS A 547 -23.65 -7.78 0.72
CA LYS A 547 -24.24 -7.36 -0.55
C LYS A 547 -23.28 -6.51 -1.39
N MET A 548 -22.54 -5.58 -0.78
CA MET A 548 -21.51 -4.80 -1.48
C MET A 548 -20.35 -5.69 -1.92
N LEU A 549 -19.80 -6.51 -1.01
CA LEU A 549 -18.65 -7.37 -1.29
C LEU A 549 -18.92 -8.38 -2.40
N SER A 550 -20.15 -8.91 -2.49
CA SER A 550 -20.53 -9.90 -3.51
C SER A 550 -20.49 -9.36 -4.94
N LEU A 551 -20.44 -8.03 -5.13
CA LEU A 551 -20.29 -7.41 -6.43
C LEU A 551 -18.87 -7.56 -7.00
N GLY A 552 -17.85 -7.71 -6.14
CA GLY A 552 -16.46 -7.67 -6.59
C GLY A 552 -16.20 -6.46 -7.48
N SER A 553 -15.54 -6.66 -8.63
CA SER A 553 -15.35 -5.62 -9.64
C SER A 553 -16.28 -5.76 -10.87
N SER A 554 -17.42 -6.49 -10.71
CA SER A 554 -18.38 -6.72 -11.80
C SER A 554 -19.17 -5.48 -12.20
N LYS A 555 -19.28 -4.51 -11.30
CA LYS A 555 -19.91 -3.20 -11.53
C LYS A 555 -18.90 -2.07 -11.34
N PRO A 556 -19.18 -0.86 -11.85
CA PRO A 556 -18.41 0.32 -11.45
C PRO A 556 -18.37 0.46 -9.92
N TRP A 557 -17.27 0.96 -9.38
CA TRP A 557 -17.13 1.12 -7.93
C TRP A 557 -18.20 2.03 -7.31
N THR A 558 -18.74 2.97 -8.09
CA THR A 558 -19.83 3.87 -7.69
C THR A 558 -21.10 3.10 -7.34
N ASP A 559 -21.40 2.01 -8.06
CA ASP A 559 -22.56 1.15 -7.79
C ASP A 559 -22.34 0.34 -6.50
N ALA A 560 -21.11 -0.16 -6.28
CA ALA A 560 -20.76 -0.85 -5.05
C ALA A 560 -20.81 0.10 -3.84
N MET A 561 -20.26 1.30 -3.97
CA MET A 561 -20.35 2.36 -2.94
C MET A 561 -21.81 2.67 -2.62
N TYR A 562 -22.65 2.87 -3.65
CA TYR A 562 -24.09 3.15 -3.47
C TYR A 562 -24.81 2.02 -2.74
N THR A 563 -24.45 0.78 -3.03
CA THR A 563 -25.08 -0.41 -2.40
C THR A 563 -24.96 -0.41 -0.87
N LEU A 564 -23.86 0.12 -0.33
CA LEU A 564 -23.65 0.17 1.13
C LEU A 564 -24.00 1.54 1.71
N THR A 565 -23.63 2.63 1.03
CA THR A 565 -23.62 3.98 1.61
C THR A 565 -24.74 4.89 1.09
N ASN A 566 -25.48 4.48 0.06
CA ASN A 566 -26.37 5.33 -0.73
C ASN A 566 -25.69 6.55 -1.37
N GLN A 567 -24.35 6.53 -1.49
CA GLN A 567 -23.53 7.58 -2.11
C GLN A 567 -22.82 7.00 -3.34
N THR A 568 -22.63 7.81 -4.39
CA THR A 568 -21.89 7.43 -5.60
C THR A 568 -20.55 8.12 -5.73
N LYS A 569 -20.15 8.90 -4.71
CA LYS A 569 -18.88 9.63 -4.65
C LYS A 569 -18.16 9.36 -3.35
N MET A 570 -16.85 9.45 -3.39
CA MET A 570 -16.02 9.49 -2.20
C MET A 570 -16.27 10.80 -1.43
N ASP A 571 -16.32 10.71 -0.10
CA ASP A 571 -16.61 11.83 0.79
C ASP A 571 -15.76 11.74 2.05
N ALA A 572 -15.07 12.82 2.39
CA ALA A 572 -14.23 12.90 3.59
C ALA A 572 -15.01 13.27 4.86
N GLN A 573 -16.29 13.67 4.75
CA GLN A 573 -17.07 14.12 5.90
C GLN A 573 -17.19 13.05 7.01
N PRO A 574 -17.41 11.75 6.72
CA PRO A 574 -17.43 10.71 7.76
C PRO A 574 -16.11 10.61 8.56
N LEU A 575 -14.96 10.81 7.92
CA LEU A 575 -13.68 10.90 8.61
C LEU A 575 -13.63 12.14 9.51
N MET A 576 -14.06 13.30 9.02
CA MET A 576 -14.11 14.53 9.82
C MET A 576 -15.06 14.39 11.02
N ASP A 577 -16.19 13.70 10.85
CA ASP A 577 -17.15 13.43 11.93
C ASP A 577 -16.56 12.48 12.99
N TYR A 578 -15.82 11.44 12.56
CA TYR A 578 -15.14 10.50 13.46
C TYR A 578 -14.14 11.21 14.37
N PHE A 579 -13.37 12.12 13.83
CA PHE A 579 -12.31 12.84 14.55
C PHE A 579 -12.75 14.22 15.10
N LYS A 580 -14.01 14.58 14.99
CA LYS A 580 -14.50 15.91 15.41
C LYS A 580 -14.05 16.35 16.81
N PRO A 581 -14.10 15.50 17.87
CA PRO A 581 -13.67 15.93 19.20
C PRO A 581 -12.18 16.28 19.26
N LEU A 582 -11.34 15.53 18.54
CA LEU A 582 -9.91 15.81 18.47
C LEU A 582 -9.63 17.10 17.68
N LEU A 583 -10.32 17.30 16.56
CA LEU A 583 -10.15 18.52 15.76
C LEU A 583 -10.51 19.78 16.56
N GLU A 584 -11.59 19.74 17.33
CA GLU A 584 -11.99 20.83 18.22
C GLU A 584 -10.94 21.08 19.31
N TYR A 585 -10.41 20.03 19.91
CA TYR A 585 -9.31 20.12 20.87
C TYR A 585 -8.06 20.76 20.25
N LEU A 586 -7.62 20.26 19.08
CA LEU A 586 -6.42 20.78 18.40
C LEU A 586 -6.56 22.26 18.01
N ARG A 587 -7.73 22.69 17.52
CA ARG A 587 -8.01 24.10 17.22
C ARG A 587 -7.88 24.98 18.44
N LYS A 588 -8.37 24.52 19.59
CA LYS A 588 -8.24 25.25 20.85
C LYS A 588 -6.77 25.34 21.30
N GLU A 589 -6.03 24.25 21.21
CA GLU A 589 -4.63 24.19 21.61
C GLU A 589 -3.69 25.00 20.73
N ASN A 590 -3.95 25.05 19.42
CA ASN A 590 -3.07 25.73 18.46
C ASN A 590 -3.41 27.22 18.32
N GLY A 591 -4.65 27.61 18.55
CA GLY A 591 -5.11 28.99 18.28
C GLY A 591 -4.86 29.33 16.79
N ASN A 592 -4.07 30.37 16.55
CA ASN A 592 -3.72 30.81 15.20
C ASN A 592 -2.35 30.28 14.70
N ASP A 593 -1.63 29.48 15.50
CA ASP A 593 -0.32 28.92 15.10
C ASP A 593 -0.49 27.57 14.38
N TYR A 594 -0.97 27.61 13.12
CA TYR A 594 -1.08 26.44 12.26
C TYR A 594 -0.72 26.77 10.81
N GLY A 595 -0.54 25.72 9.99
CA GLY A 595 -0.11 25.84 8.62
C GLY A 595 1.40 26.02 8.48
N TRP A 596 1.84 26.17 7.26
CA TRP A 596 3.24 26.38 6.82
C TRP A 596 3.26 27.10 5.47
N ASP A 597 4.43 27.61 5.08
CA ASP A 597 4.62 28.17 3.74
C ASP A 597 4.55 27.02 2.72
N PRO A 598 3.75 27.08 1.66
CA PRO A 598 3.68 26.03 0.66
C PRO A 598 4.99 25.85 -0.14
N GLN A 599 5.92 26.81 -0.08
CA GLN A 599 7.22 26.71 -0.72
C GLN A 599 8.25 26.01 0.18
N CYS A 600 9.12 25.21 -0.42
CA CYS A 600 10.19 24.58 0.33
C CYS A 600 11.13 25.61 0.95
N PRO A 601 11.44 25.49 2.25
CA PRO A 601 12.48 26.31 2.84
C PRO A 601 13.84 25.95 2.25
N LYS A 602 14.72 26.93 2.10
CA LYS A 602 16.13 26.63 1.87
C LYS A 602 16.67 25.93 3.12
N PRO A 603 17.45 24.84 2.98
CA PRO A 603 18.12 24.23 4.11
C PRO A 603 18.94 25.26 4.89
N ALA A 604 18.97 25.14 6.22
CA ALA A 604 19.86 25.96 7.02
C ALA A 604 21.31 25.73 6.56
N PRO A 605 22.15 26.79 6.43
CA PRO A 605 23.54 26.60 6.10
C PRO A 605 24.17 25.63 7.12
N ALA A 606 24.93 24.66 6.64
CA ALA A 606 25.67 23.76 7.53
C ALA A 606 26.54 24.61 8.48
N ASP A 607 26.45 24.32 9.78
CA ASP A 607 27.19 25.05 10.79
C ASP A 607 28.69 24.98 10.44
N LYS A 608 29.33 26.13 10.30
CA LYS A 608 30.72 26.25 9.85
C LYS A 608 31.76 25.70 10.83
N ASN A 609 31.31 25.17 11.97
CA ASN A 609 32.14 24.49 12.95
C ASN A 609 32.31 23.02 12.59
N GLY A 610 33.12 22.79 11.56
CA GLY A 610 33.50 21.58 10.92
C GLY A 610 33.73 20.34 11.76
N ASN A 611 32.68 19.56 11.99
CA ASN A 611 32.81 18.13 12.13
C ASN A 611 31.81 17.45 11.16
N ASN A 612 32.04 17.64 9.87
CA ASN A 612 31.35 16.89 8.82
C ASN A 612 31.82 15.43 8.83
N ILE A 613 31.11 14.57 9.52
CA ILE A 613 31.24 13.12 9.39
C ILE A 613 30.95 12.67 7.96
N SER A 614 30.19 13.45 7.16
CA SER A 614 29.83 13.13 5.78
C SER A 614 30.98 13.27 4.77
N SER A 615 32.02 14.07 5.06
CA SER A 615 33.14 14.24 4.12
C SER A 615 34.16 13.09 4.11
N GLN A 616 34.04 12.14 5.04
CA GLN A 616 34.89 10.93 5.08
C GLN A 616 34.21 9.69 4.45
N LEU A 617 32.96 9.79 4.01
CA LEU A 617 32.22 8.70 3.39
C LEU A 617 32.16 8.83 1.86
N LYS A 618 33.28 9.13 1.20
CA LYS A 618 33.40 8.80 -0.22
C LYS A 618 33.45 7.27 -0.31
N PRO A 619 32.53 6.61 -1.04
CA PRO A 619 32.64 5.18 -1.24
C PRO A 619 33.98 4.92 -1.96
N PRO A 620 34.72 3.87 -1.58
CA PRO A 620 35.85 3.46 -2.39
C PRO A 620 35.31 3.12 -3.77
N ILE A 621 35.83 3.77 -4.80
CA ILE A 621 35.62 3.38 -6.19
C ILE A 621 36.19 1.96 -6.29
N LEU A 622 35.31 0.99 -6.22
CA LEU A 622 35.69 -0.41 -6.35
C LEU A 622 36.07 -0.66 -7.80
N LEU A 623 37.34 -0.94 -8.01
CA LEU A 623 37.88 -1.74 -9.09
C LEU A 623 37.19 -3.13 -9.13
N LEU A 624 35.96 -3.22 -9.61
CA LEU A 624 35.25 -4.48 -9.86
C LEU A 624 35.09 -4.75 -11.37
N ALA A 625 35.64 -3.86 -12.23
CA ALA A 625 35.63 -4.07 -13.68
C ALA A 625 36.74 -5.02 -14.19
N SER A 626 37.72 -5.41 -13.36
CA SER A 626 38.86 -6.22 -13.82
C SER A 626 38.78 -7.70 -13.46
N LEU A 627 37.84 -8.15 -12.65
CA LEU A 627 37.69 -9.57 -12.32
C LEU A 627 36.69 -10.32 -13.20
N TYR A 628 35.79 -9.64 -13.88
CA TYR A 628 34.83 -10.28 -14.79
C TYR A 628 35.44 -10.62 -16.15
N VAL A 629 36.46 -9.89 -16.58
CA VAL A 629 37.18 -10.15 -17.84
C VAL A 629 38.15 -11.32 -17.68
N LEU A 630 38.67 -11.57 -16.48
CA LEU A 630 39.56 -12.73 -16.23
C LEU A 630 38.79 -14.06 -16.03
N PHE A 631 37.51 -14.02 -15.64
CA PHE A 631 36.71 -15.25 -15.48
C PHE A 631 36.13 -15.75 -16.80
N VAL A 632 35.92 -14.89 -17.77
CA VAL A 632 35.46 -15.28 -19.14
C VAL A 632 36.61 -15.84 -19.99
N LEU A 633 37.86 -15.42 -19.73
CA LEU A 633 39.04 -15.93 -20.44
C LEU A 633 39.53 -17.29 -19.92
N PHE A 634 39.13 -17.73 -18.72
CA PHE A 634 39.52 -19.05 -18.18
C PHE A 634 38.59 -20.21 -18.60
N ILE A 635 37.40 -19.92 -19.13
CA ILE A 635 36.45 -20.95 -19.61
C ILE A 635 36.67 -21.30 -21.08
N GLN A 636 37.48 -20.54 -21.84
CA GLN A 636 37.78 -20.84 -23.24
C GLN A 636 39.08 -21.64 -23.47
N ILE A 637 39.79 -22.07 -22.42
CA ILE A 637 41.04 -22.83 -22.55
C ILE A 637 40.93 -24.25 -21.95
N SER A 638 39.76 -24.69 -21.51
CA SER A 638 39.55 -26.05 -21.01
C SER A 638 38.22 -26.60 -21.54
N ALA A 639 38.17 -26.88 -22.85
CA ALA A 639 37.27 -27.86 -23.49
C ALA A 639 38.02 -28.54 -24.62
#